data_1d59dd221e51a3f067fd4be4d364083a
#
_entry.id   1d59dd221e51a3f067fd4be4d364083a
#
_cell.length_a   1.000
_cell.length_b   1.000
_cell.length_c   1.000
_cell.angle_alpha   90.00
_cell.angle_beta   90.00
_cell.angle_gamma   90.00
#
_symmetry.space_group_name_H-M   'P 1'
#
loop_
_entity.id
_entity.type
_entity.pdbx_description
1 polymer ?
#
loop_
_entity_poly.entity_id
_entity_poly.type
_entity_poly.pdbx_seq_one_letter_code
_entity_poly.pdbx_strand_id
1 'polypeptide(L)'
;MRLIWAAFLLALLPATYCYSADVVFVRSAGGSSAEQQQLETAANFYGLNLNVIIASSANDNLSLGRAVAREQTVGVVIAATALADVNRDALLRALHKRRGNNPPVLILGLAPGVDSNLLRTWSGGAASSCSRLESPLGAEYVFGQVEGITGQLANLEIPLPAKVVFYLEMGGNSVSQRITSVRHEQQVSPLFIETTVQQQKVFVACAIPPQESLKDADGVESAFLQIAPAMMFIKYCAGEQGWHAAQQYANLTIDDPWLRQSYGYIDYKGLLEEMERHSFHTTIAFIPWNFDRSDPGVVSLFRNHPDRFSITVHGDNHDHKEFTDYRSKPLAIQIADLKQSLARMEKFQTLTGLPYDKVMVFPHSIAPEGTLGALKTYNYLATVNSTNVPQGGVRPTDLSFALRPETLLFGGFPSISRYSVAAPVPKSYIAINEFLGNPLLFYGHSEDFATGITAFDATADEVNKLAPDTRWRGLGEIVKHLYVVKLRDDSNYDVLAFSGNICLDNTSGRDAIFYARKQEIGGQTINSVLVDGQNFQYQLQNENLNFDIPVPAGKTRCAAVQYQNDLELASIATSKDSIVVYLLRMASDFRDNYISRTTFGLAFIRFYNGHQVTPAQFLGTAFGLILIFLYAIYRLRVFITKRHGLPAVQQISR
;
A
#
# COMPACT_ATOMS: atom_id res chain seq x y z
N MET A 1 -12.99 0.46 -69.96
CA MET A 1 -11.61 -0.04 -69.83
C MET A 1 -10.70 1.10 -69.42
N ARG A 2 -10.44 1.27 -68.16
CA ARG A 2 -9.28 1.98 -67.58
C ARG A 2 -9.29 1.62 -66.08
N LEU A 3 -8.37 0.73 -65.72
CA LEU A 3 -8.07 0.32 -64.37
C LEU A 3 -7.50 1.52 -63.60
N ILE A 4 -8.09 1.82 -62.43
CA ILE A 4 -7.48 2.68 -61.41
C ILE A 4 -6.87 1.74 -60.40
N TRP A 5 -5.57 1.63 -60.39
CA TRP A 5 -4.78 1.03 -59.31
C TRP A 5 -4.79 2.02 -58.16
N ALA A 6 -5.59 1.73 -57.13
CA ALA A 6 -5.44 2.36 -55.83
C ALA A 6 -4.30 1.63 -55.11
N ALA A 7 -3.15 2.28 -55.05
CA ALA A 7 -2.01 1.86 -54.28
C ALA A 7 -2.40 1.94 -52.79
N PHE A 8 -2.59 0.79 -52.17
CA PHE A 8 -2.58 0.62 -50.70
C PHE A 8 -1.13 0.88 -50.25
N LEU A 9 -0.79 2.12 -49.96
CA LEU A 9 0.33 2.43 -49.09
C LEU A 9 -0.09 2.05 -47.66
N LEU A 10 0.11 0.78 -47.30
CA LEU A 10 0.28 0.40 -45.92
C LEU A 10 1.51 1.19 -45.44
N ALA A 11 1.27 2.31 -44.79
CA ALA A 11 2.24 2.91 -43.92
C ALA A 11 2.51 1.89 -42.80
N LEU A 12 3.55 1.10 -42.99
CA LEU A 12 4.28 0.47 -41.89
C LEU A 12 4.81 1.64 -41.04
N LEU A 13 3.96 2.15 -40.14
CA LEU A 13 4.43 2.93 -39.03
C LEU A 13 5.37 1.95 -38.30
N PRO A 14 6.68 2.25 -38.21
CA PRO A 14 7.52 1.47 -37.34
C PRO A 14 6.84 1.55 -35.97
N ALA A 15 6.51 0.37 -35.40
CA ALA A 15 6.25 0.27 -33.96
C ALA A 15 7.45 0.97 -33.32
N THR A 16 7.26 2.20 -32.87
CA THR A 16 8.27 2.91 -32.10
C THR A 16 8.45 2.08 -30.85
N TYR A 17 9.41 1.16 -30.89
CA TYR A 17 9.89 0.48 -29.69
C TYR A 17 10.34 1.59 -28.76
N CYS A 18 9.51 1.87 -27.75
CA CYS A 18 9.93 2.70 -26.65
C CYS A 18 11.06 1.93 -25.98
N TYR A 19 12.29 2.39 -26.16
CA TYR A 19 13.43 1.78 -25.51
C TYR A 19 13.27 2.05 -24.02
N SER A 20 12.94 0.98 -23.26
CA SER A 20 12.98 1.04 -21.82
C SER A 20 14.41 1.33 -21.39
N ALA A 21 14.58 2.19 -20.38
CA ALA A 21 15.90 2.45 -19.81
C ALA A 21 16.52 1.14 -19.30
N ASP A 22 17.83 0.96 -19.54
CA ASP A 22 18.55 -0.28 -19.25
C ASP A 22 19.48 -0.09 -18.06
N VAL A 23 19.51 -1.08 -17.17
CA VAL A 23 20.57 -1.25 -16.18
C VAL A 23 21.45 -2.43 -16.61
N VAL A 24 22.75 -2.19 -16.71
CA VAL A 24 23.73 -3.25 -17.04
C VAL A 24 24.22 -3.89 -15.75
N PHE A 25 23.97 -5.19 -15.59
CA PHE A 25 24.47 -5.96 -14.45
C PHE A 25 25.60 -6.91 -14.89
N VAL A 26 26.76 -6.78 -14.25
CA VAL A 26 27.94 -7.59 -14.53
C VAL A 26 28.19 -8.55 -13.37
N ARG A 27 28.25 -9.86 -13.66
CA ARG A 27 28.57 -10.89 -12.67
C ARG A 27 29.58 -11.89 -13.20
N SER A 28 30.28 -12.60 -12.32
CA SER A 28 31.11 -13.73 -12.69
C SER A 28 30.30 -14.97 -13.04
N ALA A 29 30.87 -15.95 -13.72
CA ALA A 29 30.18 -17.18 -14.14
C ALA A 29 29.61 -18.01 -12.98
N GLY A 30 30.28 -17.98 -11.81
CA GLY A 30 29.84 -18.64 -10.58
C GLY A 30 29.18 -17.72 -9.57
N GLY A 31 28.77 -16.50 -9.98
CA GLY A 31 28.23 -15.47 -9.08
C GLY A 31 26.91 -15.85 -8.43
N SER A 32 26.65 -15.21 -7.29
CA SER A 32 25.43 -15.39 -6.50
C SER A 32 24.17 -15.02 -7.29
N SER A 33 23.11 -15.81 -7.14
CA SER A 33 21.80 -15.50 -7.67
C SER A 33 21.06 -14.44 -6.82
N ALA A 34 21.53 -14.14 -5.61
CA ALA A 34 20.86 -13.23 -4.68
C ALA A 34 20.92 -11.78 -5.16
N GLU A 35 22.08 -11.28 -5.59
CA GLU A 35 22.23 -9.92 -6.11
C GLU A 35 21.43 -9.73 -7.40
N GLN A 36 21.40 -10.76 -8.25
CA GLN A 36 20.59 -10.73 -9.47
C GLN A 36 19.11 -10.64 -9.15
N GLN A 37 18.62 -11.44 -8.22
CA GLN A 37 17.21 -11.41 -7.80
C GLN A 37 16.83 -10.06 -7.17
N GLN A 38 17.69 -9.47 -6.35
CA GLN A 38 17.47 -8.13 -5.77
C GLN A 38 17.35 -7.07 -6.87
N LEU A 39 18.24 -7.11 -7.87
CA LEU A 39 18.23 -6.18 -8.99
C LEU A 39 17.05 -6.40 -9.93
N GLU A 40 16.67 -7.65 -10.21
CA GLU A 40 15.48 -7.97 -11.00
C GLU A 40 14.21 -7.43 -10.31
N THR A 41 14.08 -7.62 -8.99
CA THR A 41 12.96 -7.07 -8.22
C THR A 41 12.93 -5.55 -8.29
N ALA A 42 14.07 -4.87 -8.08
CA ALA A 42 14.14 -3.41 -8.14
C ALA A 42 13.90 -2.86 -9.56
N ALA A 43 14.50 -3.48 -10.58
CA ALA A 43 14.34 -3.09 -11.98
C ALA A 43 12.88 -3.26 -12.43
N ASN A 44 12.25 -4.39 -12.11
CA ASN A 44 10.84 -4.63 -12.40
C ASN A 44 9.92 -3.63 -11.70
N PHE A 45 10.21 -3.30 -10.43
CA PHE A 45 9.44 -2.33 -9.66
C PHE A 45 9.44 -0.94 -10.33
N TYR A 46 10.60 -0.49 -10.82
CA TYR A 46 10.75 0.80 -11.51
C TYR A 46 10.62 0.70 -13.04
N GLY A 47 10.30 -0.48 -13.59
CA GLY A 47 10.04 -0.66 -15.02
C GLY A 47 11.25 -0.49 -15.92
N LEU A 48 12.43 -0.89 -15.43
CA LEU A 48 13.68 -0.89 -16.18
C LEU A 48 14.03 -2.30 -16.67
N ASN A 49 14.78 -2.39 -17.76
CA ASN A 49 15.34 -3.66 -18.20
C ASN A 49 16.66 -3.95 -17.47
N LEU A 50 16.87 -5.20 -17.08
CA LEU A 50 18.15 -5.66 -16.53
C LEU A 50 18.90 -6.44 -17.62
N ASN A 51 20.01 -5.87 -18.10
CA ASN A 51 20.89 -6.49 -19.09
C ASN A 51 22.06 -7.17 -18.37
N VAL A 52 22.03 -8.50 -18.27
CA VAL A 52 23.01 -9.30 -17.53
C VAL A 52 24.18 -9.67 -18.43
N ILE A 53 25.40 -9.35 -18.00
CA ILE A 53 26.68 -9.71 -18.66
C ILE A 53 27.47 -10.61 -17.72
N ILE A 54 27.94 -11.75 -18.23
CA ILE A 54 28.82 -12.65 -17.50
C ILE A 54 30.25 -12.29 -17.87
N ALA A 55 31.05 -11.80 -16.90
CA ALA A 55 32.43 -11.45 -17.10
C ALA A 55 33.31 -12.68 -16.91
N SER A 56 33.83 -13.26 -17.99
CA SER A 56 34.75 -14.42 -17.96
C SER A 56 35.90 -14.31 -18.92
N SER A 57 35.91 -13.33 -19.84
CA SER A 57 36.91 -13.18 -20.88
C SER A 57 37.13 -11.73 -21.34
N ALA A 58 38.19 -11.51 -22.13
CA ALA A 58 38.44 -10.21 -22.77
C ALA A 58 37.30 -9.78 -23.72
N ASN A 59 36.58 -10.73 -24.35
CA ASN A 59 35.43 -10.45 -25.19
C ASN A 59 34.24 -9.89 -24.41
N ASP A 60 34.08 -10.28 -23.14
CA ASP A 60 33.01 -9.81 -22.28
C ASP A 60 33.23 -8.35 -21.89
N ASN A 61 34.49 -7.92 -21.72
CA ASN A 61 34.85 -6.51 -21.53
C ASN A 61 34.49 -5.63 -22.75
N LEU A 62 34.60 -6.17 -23.98
CA LEU A 62 34.12 -5.47 -25.19
C LEU A 62 32.61 -5.40 -25.22
N SER A 63 31.91 -6.46 -24.85
CA SER A 63 30.45 -6.50 -24.74
C SER A 63 29.93 -5.50 -23.68
N LEU A 64 30.60 -5.44 -22.53
CA LEU A 64 30.37 -4.45 -21.48
C LEU A 64 30.54 -3.01 -22.01
N GLY A 65 31.69 -2.75 -22.67
CA GLY A 65 31.97 -1.44 -23.28
C GLY A 65 30.87 -0.99 -24.27
N ARG A 66 30.34 -1.92 -25.07
CA ARG A 66 29.24 -1.64 -26.00
C ARG A 66 27.91 -1.41 -25.26
N ALA A 67 27.61 -2.20 -24.22
CA ALA A 67 26.38 -2.07 -23.44
C ALA A 67 26.33 -0.72 -22.72
N VAL A 68 27.41 -0.32 -22.04
CA VAL A 68 27.44 0.95 -21.31
C VAL A 68 27.47 2.18 -22.20
N ALA A 69 27.90 2.02 -23.47
CA ALA A 69 27.91 3.11 -24.44
C ALA A 69 26.51 3.44 -24.99
N ARG A 70 25.51 2.58 -24.80
CA ARG A 70 24.13 2.83 -25.28
C ARG A 70 23.49 3.98 -24.52
N GLU A 71 22.79 4.86 -25.23
CA GLU A 71 22.12 6.03 -24.62
C GLU A 71 21.06 5.63 -23.57
N GLN A 72 20.36 4.52 -23.77
CA GLN A 72 19.37 4.00 -22.83
C GLN A 72 19.95 3.40 -21.53
N THR A 73 21.28 3.18 -21.42
CA THR A 73 21.87 2.68 -20.17
C THR A 73 21.92 3.78 -19.12
N VAL A 74 21.14 3.64 -18.06
CA VAL A 74 21.00 4.62 -16.97
C VAL A 74 21.83 4.27 -15.74
N GLY A 75 22.26 3.01 -15.58
CA GLY A 75 23.07 2.55 -14.45
C GLY A 75 23.88 1.31 -14.79
N VAL A 76 25.01 1.12 -14.11
CA VAL A 76 25.86 -0.07 -14.21
C VAL A 76 26.01 -0.67 -12.82
N VAL A 77 25.77 -1.96 -12.68
CA VAL A 77 25.97 -2.69 -11.42
C VAL A 77 27.01 -3.79 -11.65
N ILE A 78 27.97 -3.87 -10.76
CA ILE A 78 29.03 -4.91 -10.77
C ILE A 78 28.87 -5.72 -9.49
N ALA A 79 28.64 -7.03 -9.62
CA ALA A 79 28.70 -7.92 -8.48
C ALA A 79 30.11 -7.90 -7.88
N ALA A 80 30.20 -7.90 -6.56
CA ALA A 80 31.49 -7.90 -5.87
C ALA A 80 32.41 -9.07 -6.32
N THR A 81 31.80 -10.21 -6.67
CA THR A 81 32.51 -11.40 -7.22
C THR A 81 33.11 -11.18 -8.60
N ALA A 82 32.63 -10.19 -9.38
CA ALA A 82 33.09 -9.90 -10.72
C ALA A 82 34.17 -8.78 -10.77
N LEU A 83 34.51 -8.18 -9.64
CA LEU A 83 35.45 -7.04 -9.59
C LEU A 83 36.82 -7.34 -10.20
N ALA A 84 37.32 -8.56 -10.05
CA ALA A 84 38.59 -9.01 -10.62
C ALA A 84 38.53 -9.27 -12.13
N ASP A 85 37.35 -9.63 -12.66
CA ASP A 85 37.13 -10.01 -14.05
C ASP A 85 36.89 -8.79 -14.95
N VAL A 86 36.46 -7.66 -14.36
CA VAL A 86 36.15 -6.43 -15.08
C VAL A 86 37.35 -5.51 -15.18
N ASN A 87 37.70 -5.12 -16.39
CA ASN A 87 38.73 -4.09 -16.60
C ASN A 87 38.13 -2.70 -16.28
N ARG A 88 38.37 -2.24 -15.04
CA ARG A 88 37.87 -0.96 -14.52
C ARG A 88 38.19 0.23 -15.42
N ASP A 89 39.46 0.35 -15.84
CA ASP A 89 39.93 1.52 -16.60
C ASP A 89 39.32 1.53 -18.01
N ALA A 90 39.10 0.36 -18.61
CA ALA A 90 38.35 0.25 -19.87
C ALA A 90 36.88 0.64 -19.70
N LEU A 91 36.25 0.21 -18.62
CA LEU A 91 34.88 0.60 -18.28
C LEU A 91 34.74 2.13 -18.08
N LEU A 92 35.60 2.72 -17.25
CA LEU A 92 35.59 4.17 -16.99
C LEU A 92 35.83 4.97 -18.27
N ARG A 93 36.77 4.53 -19.14
CA ARG A 93 36.95 5.17 -20.45
C ARG A 93 35.71 5.04 -21.36
N ALA A 94 35.01 3.92 -21.31
CA ALA A 94 33.78 3.73 -22.10
C ALA A 94 32.67 4.65 -21.61
N LEU A 95 32.50 4.79 -20.29
CA LEU A 95 31.54 5.71 -19.67
C LEU A 95 31.85 7.17 -20.02
N HIS A 96 33.09 7.62 -19.88
CA HIS A 96 33.49 9.00 -20.18
C HIS A 96 33.42 9.39 -21.67
N LYS A 97 33.38 8.42 -22.58
CA LYS A 97 33.20 8.67 -24.02
C LYS A 97 31.74 8.91 -24.42
N ARG A 98 30.79 8.69 -23.52
CA ARG A 98 29.37 8.93 -23.80
C ARG A 98 29.09 10.40 -24.04
N ARG A 99 28.12 10.66 -24.92
CA ARG A 99 27.48 11.97 -25.04
C ARG A 99 26.33 12.02 -24.01
N GLY A 100 26.39 12.95 -23.07
CA GLY A 100 25.39 13.11 -22.01
C GLY A 100 25.90 12.71 -20.62
N ASN A 101 24.99 12.48 -19.69
CA ASN A 101 25.34 12.11 -18.31
C ASN A 101 25.91 10.70 -18.23
N ASN A 102 27.02 10.55 -17.49
CA ASN A 102 27.61 9.24 -17.23
C ASN A 102 26.71 8.45 -16.27
N PRO A 103 26.28 7.22 -16.65
CA PRO A 103 25.54 6.37 -15.72
C PRO A 103 26.39 6.04 -14.49
N PRO A 104 25.82 6.13 -13.28
CA PRO A 104 26.55 5.77 -12.06
C PRO A 104 26.86 4.27 -12.03
N VAL A 105 27.89 3.91 -11.25
CA VAL A 105 28.32 2.52 -11.07
C VAL A 105 28.04 2.08 -9.64
N LEU A 106 27.38 0.94 -9.44
CA LEU A 106 27.18 0.30 -8.14
C LEU A 106 28.02 -0.97 -8.05
N ILE A 107 28.80 -1.09 -6.99
CA ILE A 107 29.40 -2.35 -6.56
C ILE A 107 28.47 -2.94 -5.51
N LEU A 108 27.89 -4.10 -5.82
CA LEU A 108 26.85 -4.74 -4.99
C LEU A 108 27.35 -6.10 -4.47
N GLY A 109 27.00 -6.39 -3.21
CA GLY A 109 27.23 -7.73 -2.66
C GLY A 109 28.58 -7.92 -2.02
N LEU A 110 29.19 -6.85 -1.46
CA LEU A 110 30.46 -6.98 -0.74
C LEU A 110 30.31 -7.81 0.53
N ALA A 111 31.21 -8.76 0.70
CA ALA A 111 31.30 -9.65 1.85
C ALA A 111 32.73 -9.71 2.39
N PRO A 112 32.93 -10.15 3.65
CA PRO A 112 34.26 -10.39 4.18
C PRO A 112 35.09 -11.32 3.28
N GLY A 113 36.37 -10.99 3.09
CA GLY A 113 37.29 -11.73 2.20
C GLY A 113 37.45 -11.14 0.80
N VAL A 114 36.75 -10.04 0.46
CA VAL A 114 37.02 -9.28 -0.77
C VAL A 114 38.49 -8.74 -0.74
N ASP A 115 39.17 -8.77 -1.88
CA ASP A 115 40.52 -8.22 -2.00
C ASP A 115 40.51 -6.71 -1.69
N SER A 116 41.29 -6.33 -0.66
CA SER A 116 41.34 -4.95 -0.16
C SER A 116 41.95 -3.97 -1.17
N ASN A 117 42.90 -4.40 -1.99
CA ASN A 117 43.51 -3.53 -3.01
C ASN A 117 42.53 -3.29 -4.16
N LEU A 118 41.81 -4.34 -4.53
CA LEU A 118 40.76 -4.26 -5.54
C LEU A 118 39.62 -3.34 -5.09
N LEU A 119 39.14 -3.50 -3.85
CA LEU A 119 38.09 -2.64 -3.28
C LEU A 119 38.54 -1.17 -3.18
N ARG A 120 39.77 -0.90 -2.71
CA ARG A 120 40.32 0.47 -2.69
C ARG A 120 40.43 1.06 -4.09
N THR A 121 40.85 0.26 -5.06
CA THR A 121 40.95 0.71 -6.46
C THR A 121 39.58 1.10 -7.02
N TRP A 122 38.57 0.27 -6.81
CA TRP A 122 37.20 0.52 -7.31
C TRP A 122 36.46 1.64 -6.57
N SER A 123 36.71 1.79 -5.27
CA SER A 123 36.09 2.84 -4.45
C SER A 123 36.87 4.16 -4.42
N GLY A 124 38.01 4.26 -5.12
CA GLY A 124 38.91 5.41 -5.03
C GLY A 124 39.50 5.62 -3.62
N GLY A 125 39.65 4.55 -2.85
CA GLY A 125 40.16 4.58 -1.48
C GLY A 125 39.08 4.84 -0.41
N ALA A 126 37.81 4.98 -0.77
CA ALA A 126 36.74 5.24 0.19
C ALA A 126 36.47 4.05 1.12
N ALA A 127 36.52 2.83 0.58
CA ALA A 127 36.39 1.60 1.34
C ALA A 127 37.71 0.81 1.27
N SER A 128 38.14 0.26 2.42
CA SER A 128 39.39 -0.50 2.54
C SER A 128 39.17 -2.00 2.66
N SER A 129 38.12 -2.44 3.30
CA SER A 129 37.73 -3.84 3.47
C SER A 129 36.24 -3.95 3.83
N CYS A 130 35.74 -5.19 3.87
CA CYS A 130 34.42 -5.51 4.37
C CYS A 130 34.57 -6.41 5.59
N SER A 131 33.93 -6.03 6.69
CA SER A 131 33.96 -6.72 7.98
C SER A 131 32.58 -7.30 8.33
N ARG A 132 32.57 -8.16 9.36
CA ARG A 132 31.38 -8.88 9.83
C ARG A 132 31.10 -8.53 11.28
N LEU A 133 29.84 -8.21 11.57
CA LEU A 133 29.30 -8.04 12.91
C LEU A 133 28.36 -9.20 13.20
N GLU A 134 28.65 -9.96 14.26
CA GLU A 134 27.85 -11.11 14.66
C GLU A 134 26.92 -10.77 15.84
N SER A 135 25.71 -11.31 15.80
CA SER A 135 24.70 -11.17 16.86
C SER A 135 24.47 -9.73 17.34
N PRO A 136 24.24 -8.78 16.44
CA PRO A 136 24.10 -7.38 16.80
C PRO A 136 22.75 -7.11 17.47
N LEU A 137 22.57 -7.58 18.72
CA LEU A 137 21.37 -7.32 19.51
C LEU A 137 21.19 -5.81 19.70
N GLY A 138 19.99 -5.31 19.37
CA GLY A 138 19.69 -3.89 19.45
C GLY A 138 20.33 -3.04 18.35
N ALA A 139 20.83 -3.65 17.27
CA ALA A 139 21.32 -2.91 16.13
C ALA A 139 20.18 -2.21 15.38
N GLU A 140 20.51 -1.06 14.79
CA GLU A 140 19.60 -0.25 13.99
C GLU A 140 20.16 -0.04 12.59
N TYR A 141 19.30 -0.14 11.60
CA TYR A 141 19.59 0.29 10.23
C TYR A 141 19.36 1.79 10.13
N VAL A 142 20.37 2.55 9.80
CA VAL A 142 20.34 4.03 9.82
C VAL A 142 20.51 4.56 8.41
N PHE A 143 19.58 5.42 7.98
CA PHE A 143 19.65 6.13 6.70
C PHE A 143 20.35 7.48 6.90
N GLY A 144 21.35 7.77 6.08
CA GLY A 144 21.97 9.08 6.01
C GLY A 144 21.10 10.10 5.27
N GLN A 145 21.52 11.35 5.28
CA GLN A 145 20.90 12.40 4.48
C GLN A 145 21.74 12.64 3.23
N VAL A 146 21.35 12.02 2.11
CA VAL A 146 22.02 12.14 0.82
C VAL A 146 21.03 12.61 -0.24
N GLU A 147 21.26 13.81 -0.76
CA GLU A 147 20.37 14.46 -1.72
C GLU A 147 20.14 13.60 -2.96
N GLY A 148 18.90 13.51 -3.41
CA GLY A 148 18.48 12.73 -4.58
C GLY A 148 18.47 11.21 -4.38
N ILE A 149 18.90 10.70 -3.20
CA ILE A 149 18.98 9.25 -2.95
C ILE A 149 18.09 8.83 -1.78
N THR A 150 18.22 9.46 -0.62
CA THR A 150 17.50 9.04 0.59
C THR A 150 16.08 9.60 0.70
N GLY A 151 15.83 10.81 0.16
CA GLY A 151 14.49 11.41 0.21
C GLY A 151 13.85 11.31 1.61
N GLN A 152 12.65 10.75 1.68
CA GLN A 152 11.87 10.58 2.91
C GLN A 152 12.51 9.62 3.93
N LEU A 153 13.47 8.80 3.50
CA LEU A 153 14.21 7.88 4.38
C LEU A 153 15.30 8.61 5.19
N ALA A 154 15.64 9.86 4.86
CA ALA A 154 16.72 10.59 5.50
C ALA A 154 16.57 10.64 7.03
N ASN A 155 17.63 10.26 7.75
CA ASN A 155 17.69 10.19 9.21
C ASN A 155 16.72 9.18 9.86
N LEU A 156 16.18 8.24 9.08
CA LEU A 156 15.35 7.16 9.60
C LEU A 156 16.24 6.11 10.27
N GLU A 157 15.78 5.61 11.40
CA GLU A 157 16.39 4.53 12.17
C GLU A 157 15.37 3.41 12.31
N ILE A 158 15.77 2.19 11.90
CA ILE A 158 14.89 1.02 11.92
C ILE A 158 15.57 -0.09 12.71
N PRO A 159 14.92 -0.69 13.72
CA PRO A 159 15.46 -1.87 14.39
C PRO A 159 15.83 -2.96 13.38
N LEU A 160 17.05 -3.48 13.47
CA LEU A 160 17.55 -4.51 12.56
C LEU A 160 17.58 -5.87 13.24
N PRO A 161 16.60 -6.75 13.04
CA PRO A 161 16.56 -8.07 13.64
C PRO A 161 17.49 -9.05 12.90
N ALA A 162 18.78 -8.70 12.78
CA ALA A 162 19.75 -9.46 12.02
C ALA A 162 20.64 -10.30 12.93
N LYS A 163 20.99 -11.53 12.51
CA LYS A 163 22.00 -12.37 13.17
C LYS A 163 23.41 -12.01 12.76
N VAL A 164 23.56 -11.47 11.54
CA VAL A 164 24.85 -11.10 10.94
C VAL A 164 24.64 -9.86 10.09
N VAL A 165 25.57 -8.93 10.16
CA VAL A 165 25.62 -7.75 9.30
C VAL A 165 27.02 -7.59 8.73
N PHE A 166 27.14 -7.33 7.42
CA PHE A 166 28.40 -6.94 6.79
C PHE A 166 28.47 -5.44 6.68
N TYR A 167 29.63 -4.85 6.97
CA TYR A 167 29.85 -3.41 6.93
C TYR A 167 31.20 -3.05 6.33
N LEU A 168 31.32 -1.82 5.83
CA LEU A 168 32.52 -1.30 5.20
C LEU A 168 33.47 -0.71 6.24
N GLU A 169 34.74 -1.08 6.16
CA GLU A 169 35.83 -0.35 6.80
C GLU A 169 36.25 0.79 5.89
N MET A 170 36.21 2.01 6.42
CA MET A 170 36.49 3.19 5.61
C MET A 170 38.01 3.39 5.40
N GLY A 171 38.38 3.85 4.21
CA GLY A 171 39.71 4.31 3.90
C GLY A 171 39.90 5.78 4.34
N GLY A 172 41.10 6.12 4.80
CA GLY A 172 41.37 7.40 5.46
C GLY A 172 41.38 8.68 4.59
N ASN A 173 41.32 8.58 3.25
CA ASN A 173 41.74 9.70 2.37
C ASN A 173 40.74 10.08 1.26
N SER A 174 39.48 9.61 1.29
CA SER A 174 38.52 9.98 0.24
C SER A 174 37.23 10.54 0.80
N VAL A 175 36.63 11.48 0.06
CA VAL A 175 35.33 12.04 0.38
C VAL A 175 34.28 11.01 -0.02
N SER A 176 33.46 10.58 0.93
CA SER A 176 32.33 9.67 0.71
C SER A 176 31.13 10.08 1.54
N GLN A 177 29.93 9.81 1.00
CA GLN A 177 28.69 10.02 1.71
C GLN A 177 28.12 8.66 2.16
N ARG A 178 27.69 8.57 3.41
CA ARG A 178 27.07 7.37 3.97
C ARG A 178 25.58 7.41 3.65
N ILE A 179 25.13 6.50 2.78
CA ILE A 179 23.71 6.38 2.41
C ILE A 179 22.99 5.56 3.48
N THR A 180 23.55 4.40 3.85
CA THR A 180 23.05 3.62 4.98
C THR A 180 24.19 3.10 5.84
N SER A 181 23.89 2.88 7.11
CA SER A 181 24.83 2.38 8.13
C SER A 181 24.11 1.42 9.07
N VAL A 182 24.87 0.61 9.79
CA VAL A 182 24.39 -0.07 10.99
C VAL A 182 24.91 0.67 12.22
N ARG A 183 24.01 1.00 13.14
CA ARG A 183 24.36 1.43 14.49
C ARG A 183 24.27 0.23 15.43
N HIS A 184 25.32 -0.04 16.15
CA HIS A 184 25.34 -1.03 17.22
C HIS A 184 26.11 -0.43 18.39
N GLU A 185 25.47 -0.31 19.55
CA GLU A 185 25.98 0.44 20.68
C GLU A 185 26.32 1.90 20.30
N GLN A 186 27.59 2.32 20.43
CA GLN A 186 28.05 3.66 20.05
C GLN A 186 28.72 3.70 18.67
N GLN A 187 28.87 2.56 18.01
CA GLN A 187 29.53 2.46 16.72
C GLN A 187 28.51 2.58 15.58
N VAL A 188 28.84 3.43 14.58
CA VAL A 188 28.07 3.57 13.33
C VAL A 188 28.97 3.17 12.16
N SER A 189 28.69 2.00 11.59
CA SER A 189 29.47 1.39 10.52
C SER A 189 28.73 1.43 9.18
N PRO A 190 29.33 1.94 8.09
CA PRO A 190 28.66 2.09 6.81
C PRO A 190 28.31 0.75 6.16
N LEU A 191 27.13 0.67 5.54
CA LEU A 191 26.67 -0.48 4.76
C LEU A 191 26.64 -0.14 3.26
N PHE A 192 26.28 1.09 2.94
CA PHE A 192 26.12 1.60 1.59
C PHE A 192 26.62 3.04 1.54
N ILE A 193 27.56 3.32 0.63
CA ILE A 193 28.18 4.64 0.47
C ILE A 193 28.16 5.09 -0.98
N GLU A 194 28.23 6.41 -1.17
CA GLU A 194 28.54 7.08 -2.44
C GLU A 194 29.92 7.70 -2.38
N THR A 195 30.70 7.57 -3.45
CA THR A 195 32.01 8.23 -3.64
C THR A 195 32.20 8.63 -5.09
N THR A 196 33.25 9.39 -5.38
CA THR A 196 33.62 9.79 -6.74
C THR A 196 35.02 9.27 -7.11
N VAL A 197 35.10 8.57 -8.24
CA VAL A 197 36.36 8.01 -8.76
C VAL A 197 36.57 8.53 -10.18
N GLN A 198 37.62 9.33 -10.38
CA GLN A 198 37.92 9.93 -11.71
C GLN A 198 36.69 10.61 -12.35
N GLN A 199 35.96 11.43 -11.57
CA GLN A 199 34.71 12.11 -11.96
C GLN A 199 33.50 11.18 -12.20
N GLN A 200 33.65 9.87 -11.99
CA GLN A 200 32.58 8.91 -12.06
C GLN A 200 31.96 8.71 -10.68
N LYS A 201 30.63 8.83 -10.58
CA LYS A 201 29.88 8.51 -9.36
C LYS A 201 29.88 7.00 -9.16
N VAL A 202 30.37 6.54 -8.01
CA VAL A 202 30.51 5.13 -7.64
C VAL A 202 29.80 4.88 -6.31
N PHE A 203 28.95 3.90 -6.29
CA PHE A 203 28.24 3.41 -5.11
C PHE A 203 28.86 2.07 -4.69
N VAL A 204 28.94 1.85 -3.38
CA VAL A 204 29.53 0.63 -2.81
C VAL A 204 28.63 0.10 -1.71
N ALA A 205 28.10 -1.11 -1.86
CA ALA A 205 27.16 -1.72 -0.94
C ALA A 205 27.59 -3.11 -0.49
N CYS A 206 27.48 -3.37 0.81
CA CYS A 206 27.64 -4.69 1.38
C CYS A 206 26.52 -5.63 0.96
N ALA A 207 26.83 -6.93 0.93
CA ALA A 207 25.81 -7.96 0.83
C ALA A 207 24.90 -7.92 2.07
N ILE A 208 23.63 -8.15 1.85
CA ILE A 208 22.66 -8.38 2.93
C ILE A 208 22.58 -9.90 3.12
N PRO A 209 23.14 -10.46 4.22
CA PRO A 209 23.07 -11.89 4.46
C PRO A 209 21.61 -12.35 4.53
N PRO A 210 21.27 -13.55 4.03
CA PRO A 210 19.93 -14.09 4.14
C PRO A 210 19.50 -14.14 5.60
N GLN A 211 18.43 -13.44 5.94
CA GLN A 211 17.88 -13.39 7.29
C GLN A 211 16.61 -14.24 7.35
N GLU A 212 16.61 -15.34 8.07
CA GLU A 212 15.39 -16.13 8.30
C GLU A 212 14.33 -15.30 9.03
N SER A 213 14.75 -14.46 9.98
CA SER A 213 13.86 -13.54 10.70
C SER A 213 13.18 -12.48 9.83
N LEU A 214 13.76 -12.13 8.67
CA LEU A 214 13.16 -11.20 7.71
C LEU A 214 12.24 -11.90 6.71
N LYS A 215 12.37 -13.22 6.52
CA LYS A 215 11.45 -14.00 5.67
C LYS A 215 10.08 -14.16 6.30
N ASP A 216 10.02 -14.20 7.64
CA ASP A 216 8.78 -14.34 8.41
C ASP A 216 8.19 -12.99 8.82
N ALA A 217 8.93 -11.87 8.65
CA ALA A 217 8.44 -10.54 8.93
C ALA A 217 7.54 -10.05 7.80
N ASP A 218 6.24 -10.08 8.07
CA ASP A 218 5.20 -9.61 7.16
C ASP A 218 5.22 -8.08 7.05
N GLY A 219 5.63 -7.54 5.89
CA GLY A 219 5.46 -6.12 5.63
C GLY A 219 6.47 -5.49 4.68
N VAL A 220 6.14 -4.27 4.26
CA VAL A 220 6.94 -3.47 3.32
C VAL A 220 8.32 -3.13 3.89
N GLU A 221 8.44 -2.89 5.20
CA GLU A 221 9.70 -2.55 5.87
C GLU A 221 10.72 -3.68 5.72
N SER A 222 10.32 -4.90 6.06
CA SER A 222 11.17 -6.08 5.97
C SER A 222 11.59 -6.38 4.54
N ALA A 223 10.66 -6.31 3.59
CA ALA A 223 10.93 -6.51 2.18
C ALA A 223 11.90 -5.46 1.64
N PHE A 224 11.69 -4.19 1.99
CA PHE A 224 12.54 -3.09 1.55
C PHE A 224 13.98 -3.22 2.08
N LEU A 225 14.16 -3.50 3.39
CA LEU A 225 15.49 -3.64 3.99
C LEU A 225 16.33 -4.74 3.34
N GLN A 226 15.71 -5.81 2.83
CA GLN A 226 16.42 -6.89 2.15
C GLN A 226 17.04 -6.48 0.82
N ILE A 227 16.54 -5.41 0.19
CA ILE A 227 16.96 -4.98 -1.15
C ILE A 227 17.20 -3.46 -1.22
N ALA A 228 17.30 -2.77 -0.09
CA ALA A 228 17.37 -1.31 -0.03
C ALA A 228 18.47 -0.71 -0.92
N PRO A 229 19.72 -1.19 -0.96
CA PRO A 229 20.74 -0.64 -1.85
C PRO A 229 20.36 -0.73 -3.33
N ALA A 230 19.77 -1.85 -3.76
CA ALA A 230 19.31 -2.02 -5.13
C ALA A 230 18.15 -1.07 -5.46
N MET A 231 17.13 -0.99 -4.57
CA MET A 231 15.98 -0.09 -4.74
C MET A 231 16.41 1.38 -4.84
N MET A 232 17.24 1.83 -3.90
CA MET A 232 17.71 3.22 -3.86
C MET A 232 18.56 3.57 -5.09
N PHE A 233 19.47 2.67 -5.49
CA PHE A 233 20.31 2.87 -6.67
C PHE A 233 19.50 2.88 -7.97
N ILE A 234 18.59 1.91 -8.15
CA ILE A 234 17.75 1.83 -9.36
C ILE A 234 16.82 3.05 -9.46
N LYS A 235 16.19 3.47 -8.34
CA LYS A 235 15.38 4.69 -8.30
C LYS A 235 16.18 5.92 -8.71
N TYR A 236 17.41 6.06 -8.17
CA TYR A 236 18.30 7.16 -8.51
C TYR A 236 18.66 7.18 -10.00
N CYS A 237 18.95 6.00 -10.59
CA CYS A 237 19.28 5.88 -12.01
C CYS A 237 18.07 6.17 -12.92
N ALA A 238 16.89 5.71 -12.51
CA ALA A 238 15.68 5.76 -13.32
C ALA A 238 15.12 7.18 -13.47
N GLY A 239 15.17 7.98 -12.39
CA GLY A 239 14.53 9.30 -12.39
C GLY A 239 13.09 9.22 -12.90
N GLU A 240 12.69 10.16 -13.75
CA GLU A 240 11.36 10.20 -14.37
C GLU A 240 11.13 9.12 -15.45
N GLN A 241 12.18 8.46 -15.93
CA GLN A 241 12.09 7.33 -16.85
C GLN A 241 11.76 6.01 -16.15
N GLY A 242 11.71 5.99 -14.82
CA GLY A 242 11.21 4.87 -14.02
C GLY A 242 9.74 5.04 -13.65
N TRP A 243 9.06 3.92 -13.32
CA TRP A 243 7.71 3.99 -12.78
C TRP A 243 7.71 4.75 -11.45
N HIS A 244 6.88 5.78 -11.37
CA HIS A 244 6.66 6.57 -10.16
C HIS A 244 5.19 6.96 -10.03
N ALA A 245 4.71 7.18 -8.81
CA ALA A 245 3.39 7.74 -8.58
C ALA A 245 3.34 9.19 -9.09
N ALA A 246 2.29 9.55 -9.80
CA ALA A 246 2.08 10.92 -10.27
C ALA A 246 1.86 11.90 -9.10
N GLN A 247 1.28 11.39 -8.00
CA GLN A 247 1.00 12.14 -6.77
C GLN A 247 0.95 11.18 -5.58
N GLN A 248 1.40 11.65 -4.42
CA GLN A 248 1.24 10.92 -3.16
C GLN A 248 -0.12 11.19 -2.53
N TYR A 249 -0.73 10.15 -1.99
CA TYR A 249 -2.04 10.20 -1.36
C TYR A 249 -2.07 9.54 0.01
N ALA A 250 -2.92 10.07 0.91
CA ALA A 250 -3.20 9.47 2.21
C ALA A 250 -4.68 9.51 2.55
N ASN A 251 -5.11 8.56 3.38
CA ASN A 251 -6.46 8.48 3.93
C ASN A 251 -6.47 7.87 5.33
N LEU A 252 -7.36 8.36 6.18
CA LEU A 252 -7.71 7.77 7.47
C LEU A 252 -9.17 7.31 7.39
N THR A 253 -9.41 6.01 7.53
CA THR A 253 -10.76 5.41 7.47
C THR A 253 -11.23 5.04 8.87
N ILE A 254 -12.50 5.31 9.18
CA ILE A 254 -13.17 4.79 10.38
C ILE A 254 -14.17 3.72 9.95
N ASP A 255 -14.00 2.50 10.44
CA ASP A 255 -14.89 1.38 10.15
C ASP A 255 -16.11 1.38 11.08
N ASP A 256 -17.25 0.88 10.59
CA ASP A 256 -18.52 0.63 11.26
C ASP A 256 -19.48 1.81 11.45
N PRO A 257 -19.08 3.07 11.67
CA PRO A 257 -20.04 4.06 12.12
C PRO A 257 -21.07 4.39 11.06
N TRP A 258 -22.27 4.76 11.54
CA TRP A 258 -23.29 5.43 10.73
C TRP A 258 -23.40 6.89 11.16
N LEU A 259 -23.99 7.73 10.32
CA LEU A 259 -23.96 9.18 10.47
C LEU A 259 -24.92 9.62 11.59
N ARG A 260 -24.50 9.44 12.82
CA ARG A 260 -25.18 9.89 14.03
C ARG A 260 -24.18 10.65 14.89
N GLN A 261 -24.59 11.85 15.35
CA GLN A 261 -23.76 12.63 16.26
C GLN A 261 -23.49 11.85 17.54
N SER A 262 -22.19 11.74 17.88
CA SER A 262 -21.64 10.92 18.94
C SER A 262 -21.96 9.42 18.77
N TYR A 263 -21.46 8.82 17.67
CA TYR A 263 -21.45 7.37 17.52
C TYR A 263 -20.28 6.76 18.29
N GLY A 264 -20.55 5.91 19.26
CA GLY A 264 -19.51 5.39 20.14
C GLY A 264 -18.73 6.54 20.79
N TYR A 265 -17.41 6.58 20.58
CA TYR A 265 -16.54 7.66 21.03
C TYR A 265 -16.34 8.77 19.97
N ILE A 266 -16.93 8.64 18.78
CA ILE A 266 -16.73 9.59 17.68
C ILE A 266 -17.70 10.75 17.84
N ASP A 267 -17.15 11.94 17.93
CA ASP A 267 -17.83 13.22 17.77
C ASP A 267 -17.42 13.81 16.42
N TYR A 268 -18.34 13.82 15.44
CA TYR A 268 -18.02 14.28 14.08
C TYR A 268 -17.65 15.76 14.00
N LYS A 269 -18.15 16.60 14.91
CA LYS A 269 -17.75 18.03 14.96
C LYS A 269 -16.34 18.19 15.49
N GLY A 270 -16.05 17.51 16.62
CA GLY A 270 -14.69 17.49 17.15
C GLY A 270 -13.69 16.88 16.17
N LEU A 271 -14.07 15.80 15.44
CA LEU A 271 -13.22 15.22 14.40
C LEU A 271 -12.95 16.19 13.25
N LEU A 272 -13.93 16.99 12.83
CA LEU A 272 -13.71 18.04 11.83
C LEU A 272 -12.67 19.09 12.31
N GLU A 273 -12.76 19.53 13.56
CA GLU A 273 -11.82 20.46 14.14
C GLU A 273 -10.37 19.90 14.13
N GLU A 274 -10.19 18.61 14.43
CA GLU A 274 -8.88 17.95 14.33
C GLU A 274 -8.42 17.81 12.87
N MET A 275 -9.31 17.43 11.94
CA MET A 275 -8.98 17.38 10.52
C MET A 275 -8.54 18.74 9.94
N GLU A 276 -9.13 19.84 10.39
CA GLU A 276 -8.72 21.19 9.99
C GLU A 276 -7.37 21.56 10.58
N ARG A 277 -7.15 21.23 11.86
CA ARG A 277 -5.92 21.55 12.60
C ARG A 277 -4.71 20.76 12.07
N HIS A 278 -4.88 19.48 11.79
CA HIS A 278 -3.83 18.54 11.39
C HIS A 278 -3.83 18.22 9.89
N SER A 279 -4.69 18.89 9.11
CA SER A 279 -4.74 18.82 7.64
C SER A 279 -4.89 17.42 7.08
N PHE A 280 -5.85 16.62 7.57
CA PHE A 280 -6.14 15.28 7.04
C PHE A 280 -7.59 15.11 6.55
N HIS A 281 -7.89 14.00 5.91
CA HIS A 281 -9.20 13.59 5.41
C HIS A 281 -9.62 12.27 6.04
N THR A 282 -10.90 12.16 6.41
CA THR A 282 -11.46 10.92 6.98
C THR A 282 -12.54 10.34 6.07
N THR A 283 -12.41 9.05 5.76
CA THR A 283 -13.45 8.26 5.11
C THR A 283 -14.23 7.46 6.15
N ILE A 284 -15.55 7.46 6.07
CA ILE A 284 -16.41 6.57 6.86
C ILE A 284 -16.71 5.33 6.03
N ALA A 285 -16.27 4.16 6.50
CA ALA A 285 -16.71 2.88 5.97
C ALA A 285 -18.09 2.57 6.54
N PHE A 286 -19.12 2.95 5.76
CA PHE A 286 -20.51 2.98 6.17
C PHE A 286 -21.19 1.64 5.92
N ILE A 287 -21.88 1.11 6.93
CA ILE A 287 -22.66 -0.13 6.80
C ILE A 287 -23.97 0.17 6.07
N PRO A 288 -24.19 -0.36 4.86
CA PRO A 288 -25.36 -0.05 4.03
C PRO A 288 -26.71 -0.35 4.67
N TRP A 289 -26.76 -1.29 5.62
CA TRP A 289 -27.95 -1.57 6.41
C TRP A 289 -28.52 -0.35 7.14
N ASN A 290 -27.69 0.66 7.41
CA ASN A 290 -28.07 1.91 8.09
C ASN A 290 -28.49 3.04 7.15
N PHE A 291 -28.77 2.75 5.87
CA PHE A 291 -29.03 3.73 4.81
C PHE A 291 -30.11 4.78 5.14
N ASP A 292 -31.08 4.46 5.99
CA ASP A 292 -32.24 5.30 6.37
C ASP A 292 -32.13 5.90 7.78
N ARG A 293 -30.95 5.86 8.42
CA ARG A 293 -30.79 6.18 9.85
C ARG A 293 -29.89 7.40 10.12
N SER A 294 -29.46 8.11 9.08
CA SER A 294 -28.51 9.23 9.21
C SER A 294 -29.15 10.45 9.89
N ASP A 295 -28.41 11.07 10.80
CA ASP A 295 -28.79 12.32 11.46
C ASP A 295 -28.66 13.50 10.48
N PRO A 296 -29.69 14.33 10.29
CA PRO A 296 -29.64 15.46 9.36
C PRO A 296 -28.52 16.46 9.65
N GLY A 297 -28.15 16.64 10.93
CA GLY A 297 -27.06 17.54 11.33
C GLY A 297 -25.71 17.02 10.87
N VAL A 298 -25.45 15.71 11.01
CA VAL A 298 -24.23 15.06 10.52
C VAL A 298 -24.20 15.03 8.99
N VAL A 299 -25.33 14.75 8.34
CA VAL A 299 -25.45 14.83 6.87
C VAL A 299 -25.09 16.23 6.36
N SER A 300 -25.59 17.28 7.02
CA SER A 300 -25.25 18.67 6.67
C SER A 300 -23.76 18.97 6.88
N LEU A 301 -23.16 18.46 7.96
CA LEU A 301 -21.73 18.61 8.23
C LEU A 301 -20.89 18.01 7.08
N PHE A 302 -21.19 16.78 6.67
CA PHE A 302 -20.48 16.09 5.57
C PHE A 302 -20.66 16.80 4.23
N ARG A 303 -21.87 17.27 3.95
CA ARG A 303 -22.16 18.00 2.71
C ARG A 303 -21.41 19.32 2.60
N ASN A 304 -21.19 20.00 3.72
CA ASN A 304 -20.48 21.28 3.77
C ASN A 304 -18.95 21.14 3.75
N HIS A 305 -18.45 19.94 4.08
CA HIS A 305 -17.00 19.67 4.15
C HIS A 305 -16.62 18.42 3.32
N PRO A 306 -16.89 18.38 1.99
CA PRO A 306 -16.58 17.25 1.13
C PRO A 306 -15.06 17.06 0.93
N ASP A 307 -14.26 18.08 1.22
CA ASP A 307 -12.80 18.05 1.24
C ASP A 307 -12.22 17.35 2.48
N ARG A 308 -13.04 17.17 3.53
CA ARG A 308 -12.66 16.53 4.80
C ARG A 308 -13.28 15.16 5.00
N PHE A 309 -14.51 14.97 4.56
CA PHE A 309 -15.27 13.74 4.75
C PHE A 309 -15.62 13.06 3.43
N SER A 310 -15.49 11.75 3.39
CA SER A 310 -16.08 10.89 2.36
C SER A 310 -16.71 9.64 2.96
N ILE A 311 -17.47 8.92 2.16
CA ILE A 311 -18.20 7.72 2.56
C ILE A 311 -17.86 6.60 1.60
N THR A 312 -17.61 5.41 2.13
CA THR A 312 -17.41 4.20 1.36
C THR A 312 -18.28 3.06 1.89
N VAL A 313 -18.24 1.92 1.20
CA VAL A 313 -19.11 0.77 1.47
C VAL A 313 -18.46 -0.19 2.46
N HIS A 314 -19.16 -0.55 3.55
CA HIS A 314 -18.71 -1.52 4.54
C HIS A 314 -19.63 -2.75 4.60
N GLY A 315 -19.33 -3.74 3.77
CA GLY A 315 -20.17 -4.92 3.62
C GLY A 315 -21.58 -4.59 3.11
N ASP A 316 -22.59 -5.28 3.64
CA ASP A 316 -24.01 -5.03 3.40
C ASP A 316 -24.75 -4.76 4.71
N ASN A 317 -24.72 -5.68 5.66
CA ASN A 317 -25.41 -5.56 6.93
C ASN A 317 -24.52 -5.73 8.16
N HIS A 318 -23.25 -6.06 7.95
CA HIS A 318 -22.26 -6.38 8.97
C HIS A 318 -22.79 -7.43 9.96
N ASP A 319 -23.48 -8.45 9.45
CA ASP A 319 -23.81 -9.64 10.22
C ASP A 319 -22.49 -10.33 10.65
N HIS A 320 -22.52 -10.97 11.79
CA HIS A 320 -21.34 -11.63 12.35
C HIS A 320 -20.64 -12.50 11.29
N LYS A 321 -19.37 -12.17 10.99
CA LYS A 321 -18.54 -12.82 9.97
C LYS A 321 -19.09 -12.75 8.53
N GLU A 322 -19.88 -11.73 8.19
CA GLU A 322 -20.26 -11.44 6.81
C GLU A 322 -19.03 -11.50 5.90
N PHE A 323 -19.18 -12.12 4.72
CA PHE A 323 -18.11 -12.43 3.75
C PHE A 323 -17.00 -13.37 4.25
N THR A 324 -16.67 -13.42 5.54
CA THR A 324 -15.67 -14.35 6.09
C THR A 324 -16.22 -15.76 6.18
N ASP A 325 -17.46 -15.94 6.62
CA ASP A 325 -18.14 -17.24 6.67
C ASP A 325 -18.64 -17.72 5.29
N TYR A 326 -18.52 -16.92 4.27
CA TYR A 326 -18.96 -17.26 2.91
C TYR A 326 -18.11 -18.34 2.22
N ARG A 327 -17.03 -18.81 2.85
CA ARG A 327 -16.27 -19.95 2.35
C ARG A 327 -17.12 -21.15 1.94
N SER A 328 -18.17 -21.41 2.71
CA SER A 328 -19.10 -22.51 2.49
C SER A 328 -20.38 -22.09 1.77
N LYS A 329 -20.60 -20.80 1.52
CA LYS A 329 -21.80 -20.30 0.86
C LYS A 329 -21.61 -20.18 -0.65
N PRO A 330 -22.61 -20.52 -1.46
CA PRO A 330 -22.55 -20.31 -2.91
C PRO A 330 -22.24 -18.85 -3.28
N LEU A 331 -21.44 -18.66 -4.33
CA LEU A 331 -21.09 -17.31 -4.83
C LEU A 331 -22.35 -16.46 -5.13
N ALA A 332 -23.45 -17.07 -5.54
CA ALA A 332 -24.71 -16.38 -5.78
C ALA A 332 -25.26 -15.63 -4.55
N ILE A 333 -25.04 -16.15 -3.33
CA ILE A 333 -25.44 -15.47 -2.09
C ILE A 333 -24.54 -14.25 -1.87
N GLN A 334 -23.23 -14.41 -2.05
CA GLN A 334 -22.27 -13.31 -1.92
C GLN A 334 -22.59 -12.18 -2.91
N ILE A 335 -22.94 -12.54 -4.16
CA ILE A 335 -23.36 -11.59 -5.19
C ILE A 335 -24.67 -10.88 -4.79
N ALA A 336 -25.63 -11.59 -4.21
CA ALA A 336 -26.88 -10.99 -3.76
C ALA A 336 -26.64 -9.91 -2.69
N ASP A 337 -25.74 -10.16 -1.74
CA ASP A 337 -25.36 -9.19 -0.69
C ASP A 337 -24.63 -7.98 -1.29
N LEU A 338 -23.69 -8.18 -2.26
CA LEU A 338 -23.03 -7.08 -2.95
C LEU A 338 -24.03 -6.19 -3.73
N LYS A 339 -24.99 -6.80 -4.41
CA LYS A 339 -26.06 -6.05 -5.12
C LYS A 339 -26.96 -5.31 -4.15
N GLN A 340 -27.34 -5.93 -3.02
CA GLN A 340 -28.15 -5.30 -2.00
C GLN A 340 -27.42 -4.12 -1.35
N SER A 341 -26.13 -4.27 -1.09
CA SER A 341 -25.28 -3.21 -0.59
C SER A 341 -25.32 -1.98 -1.50
N LEU A 342 -25.12 -2.16 -2.81
CA LEU A 342 -25.23 -1.06 -3.78
C LEU A 342 -26.63 -0.42 -3.81
N ALA A 343 -27.69 -1.23 -3.81
CA ALA A 343 -29.04 -0.72 -3.81
C ALA A 343 -29.37 0.10 -2.55
N ARG A 344 -28.85 -0.31 -1.38
CA ARG A 344 -28.97 0.44 -0.13
C ARG A 344 -28.19 1.74 -0.16
N MET A 345 -26.98 1.73 -0.72
CA MET A 345 -26.17 2.94 -0.86
C MET A 345 -26.76 3.95 -1.85
N GLU A 346 -27.40 3.50 -2.93
CA GLU A 346 -28.18 4.38 -3.82
C GLU A 346 -29.37 5.04 -3.09
N LYS A 347 -30.06 4.28 -2.22
CA LYS A 347 -31.11 4.87 -1.36
C LYS A 347 -30.51 5.83 -0.34
N PHE A 348 -29.38 5.51 0.25
CA PHE A 348 -28.66 6.42 1.14
C PHE A 348 -28.36 7.75 0.44
N GLN A 349 -27.79 7.70 -0.76
CA GLN A 349 -27.51 8.90 -1.56
C GLN A 349 -28.79 9.67 -1.90
N THR A 350 -29.87 8.98 -2.27
CA THR A 350 -31.17 9.61 -2.55
C THR A 350 -31.73 10.33 -1.32
N LEU A 351 -31.65 9.73 -0.13
CA LEU A 351 -32.20 10.27 1.12
C LEU A 351 -31.32 11.41 1.69
N THR A 352 -30.02 11.31 1.57
CA THR A 352 -29.08 12.25 2.20
C THR A 352 -28.52 13.29 1.24
N GLY A 353 -28.49 13.01 -0.07
CA GLY A 353 -27.77 13.79 -1.07
C GLY A 353 -26.26 13.69 -0.97
N LEU A 354 -25.70 12.80 -0.13
CA LEU A 354 -24.27 12.56 0.00
C LEU A 354 -23.83 11.51 -1.02
N PRO A 355 -22.77 11.78 -1.80
CA PRO A 355 -22.16 10.77 -2.66
C PRO A 355 -21.44 9.72 -1.81
N TYR A 356 -21.20 8.55 -2.40
CA TYR A 356 -20.38 7.51 -1.81
C TYR A 356 -19.41 6.92 -2.83
N ASP A 357 -18.28 6.44 -2.34
CA ASP A 357 -17.28 5.75 -3.14
C ASP A 357 -17.61 4.26 -3.23
N LYS A 358 -17.57 3.69 -4.44
CA LYS A 358 -17.74 2.24 -4.65
C LYS A 358 -16.45 1.47 -4.32
N VAL A 359 -15.87 1.75 -3.17
CA VAL A 359 -14.74 1.01 -2.61
C VAL A 359 -15.27 0.14 -1.47
N MET A 360 -14.98 -1.16 -1.52
CA MET A 360 -15.45 -2.10 -0.52
C MET A 360 -14.43 -2.23 0.62
N VAL A 361 -14.87 -1.93 1.83
CA VAL A 361 -14.19 -2.33 3.06
C VAL A 361 -14.96 -3.52 3.61
N PHE A 362 -14.33 -4.70 3.64
CA PHE A 362 -15.03 -5.88 4.12
C PHE A 362 -15.11 -5.92 5.64
N PRO A 363 -16.26 -6.26 6.23
CA PRO A 363 -16.36 -6.64 7.62
C PRO A 363 -15.32 -7.72 7.98
N HIS A 364 -14.61 -7.54 9.09
CA HIS A 364 -13.48 -8.39 9.49
C HIS A 364 -12.32 -8.43 8.47
N SER A 365 -12.23 -7.45 7.58
CA SER A 365 -11.12 -7.19 6.65
C SER A 365 -10.84 -8.26 5.60
N ILE A 366 -11.72 -9.24 5.37
CA ILE A 366 -11.40 -10.34 4.46
C ILE A 366 -12.64 -10.94 3.79
N ALA A 367 -12.49 -11.37 2.55
CA ALA A 367 -13.50 -12.08 1.77
C ALA A 367 -12.85 -13.14 0.87
N PRO A 368 -13.61 -14.15 0.40
CA PRO A 368 -13.13 -15.13 -0.59
C PRO A 368 -12.76 -14.47 -1.93
N GLU A 369 -11.84 -15.08 -2.68
CA GLU A 369 -11.41 -14.56 -3.99
C GLU A 369 -12.57 -14.42 -4.99
N GLY A 370 -13.53 -15.34 -4.98
CA GLY A 370 -14.72 -15.25 -5.84
C GLY A 370 -15.54 -13.97 -5.60
N THR A 371 -15.56 -13.47 -4.37
CA THR A 371 -16.21 -12.18 -4.04
C THR A 371 -15.49 -11.02 -4.70
N LEU A 372 -14.14 -11.04 -4.76
CA LEU A 372 -13.36 -9.99 -5.43
C LEU A 372 -13.67 -9.93 -6.93
N GLY A 373 -13.77 -11.08 -7.60
CA GLY A 373 -14.21 -11.16 -8.99
C GLY A 373 -15.63 -10.60 -9.20
N ALA A 374 -16.54 -10.84 -8.26
CA ALA A 374 -17.88 -10.27 -8.29
C ALA A 374 -17.88 -8.75 -8.11
N LEU A 375 -17.06 -8.18 -7.23
CA LEU A 375 -16.89 -6.74 -7.09
C LEU A 375 -16.51 -6.08 -8.42
N LYS A 376 -15.55 -6.68 -9.15
CA LYS A 376 -15.15 -6.22 -10.49
C LYS A 376 -16.33 -6.18 -11.45
N THR A 377 -17.13 -7.25 -11.49
CA THR A 377 -18.31 -7.35 -12.35
C THR A 377 -19.33 -6.23 -12.08
N TYR A 378 -19.54 -5.86 -10.82
CA TYR A 378 -20.50 -4.82 -10.43
C TYR A 378 -19.91 -3.42 -10.33
N ASN A 379 -18.76 -3.18 -10.99
CA ASN A 379 -18.12 -1.87 -11.10
C ASN A 379 -17.81 -1.20 -9.74
N TYR A 380 -17.45 -2.01 -8.74
CA TYR A 380 -16.70 -1.46 -7.62
C TYR A 380 -15.30 -1.03 -8.09
N LEU A 381 -14.70 -0.08 -7.40
CA LEU A 381 -13.39 0.48 -7.77
C LEU A 381 -12.24 -0.36 -7.24
N ALA A 382 -12.33 -0.75 -5.97
CA ALA A 382 -11.32 -1.53 -5.25
C ALA A 382 -11.91 -2.14 -3.98
N THR A 383 -11.13 -3.00 -3.33
CA THR A 383 -11.33 -3.36 -1.92
C THR A 383 -10.12 -2.92 -1.09
N VAL A 384 -10.38 -2.39 0.12
CA VAL A 384 -9.37 -1.85 1.03
C VAL A 384 -9.55 -2.49 2.41
N ASN A 385 -8.58 -3.30 2.85
CA ASN A 385 -8.69 -4.10 4.06
C ASN A 385 -7.37 -4.10 4.87
N SER A 386 -7.33 -4.76 6.02
CA SER A 386 -6.08 -4.95 6.78
C SER A 386 -5.08 -5.86 6.06
N THR A 387 -5.52 -6.64 5.07
CA THR A 387 -4.68 -7.45 4.19
C THR A 387 -5.20 -7.38 2.76
N ASN A 388 -4.31 -7.46 1.78
CA ASN A 388 -4.64 -7.53 0.36
C ASN A 388 -4.77 -8.98 -0.16
N VAL A 389 -4.64 -9.97 0.71
CA VAL A 389 -4.78 -11.41 0.39
C VAL A 389 -6.19 -11.88 0.76
N PRO A 390 -6.96 -12.51 -0.14
CA PRO A 390 -8.29 -13.02 0.16
C PRO A 390 -8.24 -14.17 1.17
N GLN A 391 -9.39 -14.46 1.76
CA GLN A 391 -9.52 -15.58 2.70
C GLN A 391 -9.19 -16.91 2.03
N GLY A 392 -8.19 -17.61 2.57
CA GLY A 392 -7.70 -18.88 2.03
C GLY A 392 -6.84 -18.74 0.79
N GLY A 393 -6.55 -17.50 0.36
CA GLY A 393 -5.53 -17.22 -0.64
C GLY A 393 -4.13 -17.52 -0.10
N VAL A 394 -3.23 -17.88 -1.01
CA VAL A 394 -1.81 -18.07 -0.68
C VAL A 394 -1.11 -16.73 -0.88
N ARG A 395 -0.42 -16.26 0.16
CA ARG A 395 0.39 -15.05 0.05
C ARG A 395 1.60 -15.34 -0.85
N PRO A 396 1.83 -14.55 -1.90
CA PRO A 396 3.05 -14.67 -2.69
C PRO A 396 4.30 -14.44 -1.84
N THR A 397 5.34 -15.22 -2.09
CA THR A 397 6.63 -15.12 -1.40
C THR A 397 7.59 -14.15 -2.10
N ASP A 398 7.20 -13.59 -3.23
CA ASP A 398 7.97 -12.61 -3.96
C ASP A 398 8.05 -11.30 -3.19
N LEU A 399 9.27 -10.74 -3.05
CA LEU A 399 9.49 -9.45 -2.41
C LEU A 399 8.71 -8.31 -3.08
N SER A 400 8.51 -8.37 -4.39
CA SER A 400 7.76 -7.36 -5.14
C SER A 400 6.33 -7.22 -4.65
N PHE A 401 5.70 -8.33 -4.23
CA PHE A 401 4.35 -8.32 -3.66
C PHE A 401 4.29 -7.54 -2.34
N ALA A 402 5.30 -7.66 -1.49
CA ALA A 402 5.35 -6.97 -0.20
C ALA A 402 5.72 -5.48 -0.32
N LEU A 403 6.31 -5.05 -1.45
CA LEU A 403 6.70 -3.66 -1.69
C LEU A 403 5.54 -2.74 -2.09
N ARG A 404 4.37 -3.29 -2.44
CA ARG A 404 3.18 -2.53 -2.80
C ARG A 404 1.99 -2.94 -1.94
N PRO A 405 1.17 -1.99 -1.50
CA PRO A 405 -0.04 -2.29 -0.75
C PRO A 405 -1.14 -2.87 -1.63
N GLU A 406 -1.11 -2.63 -2.96
CA GLU A 406 -2.12 -3.04 -3.92
C GLU A 406 -1.68 -4.25 -4.75
N THR A 407 -2.66 -5.07 -5.15
CA THR A 407 -2.45 -6.20 -6.06
C THR A 407 -3.66 -6.44 -6.96
N LEU A 408 -3.43 -6.97 -8.16
CA LEU A 408 -4.45 -7.49 -9.08
C LEU A 408 -4.46 -9.03 -9.13
N LEU A 409 -3.61 -9.71 -8.37
CA LEU A 409 -3.45 -11.17 -8.44
C LEU A 409 -4.73 -11.95 -8.12
N PHE A 410 -5.62 -11.36 -7.34
CA PHE A 410 -6.82 -12.04 -6.86
C PHE A 410 -8.06 -11.55 -7.61
N GLY A 411 -8.60 -12.41 -8.47
CA GLY A 411 -9.78 -12.09 -9.29
C GLY A 411 -9.58 -10.97 -10.31
N GLY A 412 -8.35 -10.50 -10.53
CA GLY A 412 -8.04 -9.34 -11.39
C GLY A 412 -8.68 -8.04 -10.89
N PHE A 413 -8.94 -7.93 -9.58
CA PHE A 413 -9.59 -6.79 -8.93
C PHE A 413 -8.62 -6.12 -7.95
N PRO A 414 -8.56 -4.77 -7.90
CA PRO A 414 -7.65 -4.07 -6.99
C PRO A 414 -7.95 -4.41 -5.53
N SER A 415 -7.03 -5.11 -4.88
CA SER A 415 -7.08 -5.39 -3.45
C SER A 415 -5.93 -4.66 -2.77
N ILE A 416 -6.23 -3.81 -1.78
CA ILE A 416 -5.29 -2.89 -1.17
C ILE A 416 -5.24 -3.13 0.34
N SER A 417 -4.02 -3.19 0.89
CA SER A 417 -3.82 -3.24 2.34
C SER A 417 -3.75 -1.85 2.96
N ARG A 418 -4.20 -1.74 4.22
CA ARG A 418 -4.14 -0.54 5.04
C ARG A 418 -3.61 -0.87 6.44
N TYR A 419 -3.05 0.11 7.13
CA TYR A 419 -2.42 -0.04 8.43
C TYR A 419 -3.34 0.41 9.57
N SER A 420 -3.40 -0.37 10.67
CA SER A 420 -4.21 -0.02 11.83
C SER A 420 -3.56 1.08 12.66
N VAL A 421 -4.35 2.06 13.13
CA VAL A 421 -3.92 3.10 14.07
C VAL A 421 -4.23 2.75 15.54
N ALA A 422 -4.70 1.54 15.82
CA ALA A 422 -4.91 1.06 17.19
C ALA A 422 -3.62 1.08 18.04
N ALA A 423 -2.47 1.13 17.39
CA ALA A 423 -1.16 1.42 17.96
C ALA A 423 -0.46 2.50 17.14
N PRO A 424 0.54 3.21 17.70
CA PRO A 424 1.29 4.21 16.95
C PRO A 424 1.87 3.64 15.65
N VAL A 425 1.63 4.33 14.55
CA VAL A 425 2.14 3.93 13.22
C VAL A 425 3.65 4.18 13.18
N PRO A 426 4.48 3.17 12.81
CA PRO A 426 5.92 3.36 12.72
C PRO A 426 6.29 4.41 11.66
N LYS A 427 7.23 5.29 11.98
CA LYS A 427 7.77 6.26 11.01
C LYS A 427 8.37 5.58 9.79
N SER A 428 9.00 4.43 10.00
CA SER A 428 9.57 3.59 8.95
C SER A 428 8.53 3.12 7.94
N TYR A 429 7.33 2.72 8.41
CA TYR A 429 6.22 2.38 7.52
C TYR A 429 5.82 3.54 6.62
N ILE A 430 5.66 4.74 7.20
CA ILE A 430 5.30 5.95 6.44
C ILE A 430 6.40 6.30 5.44
N ALA A 431 7.65 6.43 5.91
CA ALA A 431 8.78 6.88 5.10
C ALA A 431 9.10 5.92 3.94
N ILE A 432 9.02 4.60 4.16
CA ILE A 432 9.28 3.60 3.12
C ILE A 432 8.16 3.62 2.08
N ASN A 433 6.89 3.67 2.47
CA ASN A 433 5.79 3.74 1.50
C ASN A 433 5.85 5.03 0.68
N GLU A 434 6.15 6.18 1.30
CA GLU A 434 6.38 7.44 0.59
C GLU A 434 7.56 7.34 -0.38
N PHE A 435 8.68 6.76 0.04
CA PHE A 435 9.83 6.54 -0.84
C PHE A 435 9.49 5.65 -2.04
N LEU A 436 8.64 4.64 -1.85
CA LEU A 436 8.19 3.73 -2.91
C LEU A 436 7.09 4.33 -3.80
N GLY A 437 6.48 5.44 -3.40
CA GLY A 437 5.35 6.03 -4.12
C GLY A 437 4.02 5.34 -3.86
N ASN A 438 3.88 4.65 -2.74
CA ASN A 438 2.66 3.94 -2.36
C ASN A 438 1.67 4.86 -1.66
N PRO A 439 0.35 4.72 -1.86
CA PRO A 439 -0.64 5.45 -1.07
C PRO A 439 -0.59 5.01 0.40
N LEU A 440 -0.75 5.97 1.31
CA LEU A 440 -0.79 5.76 2.75
C LEU A 440 -2.23 5.60 3.23
N LEU A 441 -2.65 4.36 3.48
CA LEU A 441 -4.00 4.05 3.92
C LEU A 441 -3.99 3.55 5.36
N PHE A 442 -4.73 4.24 6.23
CA PHE A 442 -4.84 3.90 7.64
C PHE A 442 -6.30 3.65 8.02
N TYR A 443 -6.52 2.91 9.10
CA TYR A 443 -7.86 2.68 9.61
C TYR A 443 -7.90 2.53 11.12
N GLY A 444 -9.06 2.87 11.67
CA GLY A 444 -9.40 2.65 13.07
C GLY A 444 -10.91 2.40 13.23
N HIS A 445 -11.30 2.14 14.46
CA HIS A 445 -12.69 1.95 14.87
C HIS A 445 -13.09 2.97 15.93
N SER A 446 -14.36 3.03 16.30
CA SER A 446 -14.85 4.00 17.29
C SER A 446 -14.15 3.90 18.65
N GLU A 447 -13.70 2.71 19.05
CA GLU A 447 -12.99 2.46 20.30
C GLU A 447 -11.56 3.02 20.34
N ASP A 448 -10.94 3.28 19.20
CA ASP A 448 -9.62 3.93 19.15
C ASP A 448 -9.69 5.38 19.62
N PHE A 449 -10.88 5.99 19.55
CA PHE A 449 -11.16 7.34 20.06
C PHE A 449 -11.54 7.38 21.55
N ALA A 450 -11.44 6.25 22.28
CA ALA A 450 -11.80 6.19 23.70
C ALA A 450 -10.95 7.09 24.60
N THR A 451 -9.73 7.44 24.17
CA THR A 451 -8.83 8.35 24.89
C THR A 451 -8.97 9.81 24.44
N GLY A 452 -9.78 10.09 23.44
CA GLY A 452 -10.04 11.40 22.87
C GLY A 452 -10.19 11.40 21.37
N ILE A 453 -10.71 12.49 20.82
CA ILE A 453 -10.96 12.66 19.39
C ILE A 453 -9.66 12.76 18.57
N THR A 454 -8.52 12.87 19.21
CA THR A 454 -7.18 13.08 18.65
C THR A 454 -6.49 11.80 18.18
N ALA A 455 -7.20 10.67 18.08
CA ALA A 455 -6.61 9.36 17.77
C ALA A 455 -5.83 9.31 16.43
N PHE A 456 -6.16 10.19 15.49
CA PHE A 456 -5.54 10.25 14.16
C PHE A 456 -4.42 11.29 14.03
N ASP A 457 -4.34 12.25 14.97
CA ASP A 457 -3.50 13.44 14.84
C ASP A 457 -2.01 13.10 14.69
N ALA A 458 -1.49 12.22 15.53
CA ALA A 458 -0.08 11.85 15.50
C ALA A 458 0.33 11.19 14.17
N THR A 459 -0.56 10.38 13.58
CA THR A 459 -0.32 9.76 12.27
C THR A 459 -0.37 10.80 11.16
N ALA A 460 -1.35 11.71 11.19
CA ALA A 460 -1.48 12.78 10.21
C ALA A 460 -0.28 13.74 10.26
N ASP A 461 0.14 14.15 11.46
CA ASP A 461 1.30 15.02 11.65
C ASP A 461 2.60 14.39 11.14
N GLU A 462 2.81 13.09 11.40
CA GLU A 462 4.01 12.41 10.92
C GLU A 462 4.02 12.27 9.39
N VAL A 463 2.87 11.98 8.76
CA VAL A 463 2.74 11.99 7.28
C VAL A 463 3.02 13.39 6.73
N ASN A 464 2.37 14.42 7.26
CA ASN A 464 2.54 15.81 6.80
C ASN A 464 3.98 16.31 6.98
N LYS A 465 4.69 15.82 8.00
CA LYS A 465 6.09 16.18 8.26
C LYS A 465 7.05 15.49 7.30
N LEU A 466 6.86 14.19 7.03
CA LEU A 466 7.74 13.39 6.17
C LEU A 466 7.52 13.67 4.68
N ALA A 467 6.28 13.95 4.30
CA ALA A 467 5.87 14.16 2.93
C ALA A 467 4.81 15.28 2.83
N PRO A 468 5.23 16.57 2.91
CA PRO A 468 4.33 17.70 2.96
C PRO A 468 3.47 17.88 1.69
N ASP A 469 3.88 17.27 0.59
CA ASP A 469 3.15 17.31 -0.69
C ASP A 469 2.07 16.21 -0.80
N THR A 470 1.91 15.37 0.23
CA THR A 470 0.90 14.30 0.26
C THR A 470 -0.50 14.89 0.28
N ARG A 471 -1.35 14.40 -0.61
CA ARG A 471 -2.75 14.81 -0.70
C ARG A 471 -3.65 13.88 0.10
N TRP A 472 -4.30 14.42 1.10
CA TRP A 472 -5.32 13.72 1.86
C TRP A 472 -6.65 13.72 1.09
N ARG A 473 -7.17 12.53 0.74
CA ARG A 473 -8.38 12.36 -0.08
C ARG A 473 -9.21 11.15 0.37
N GLY A 474 -10.46 11.10 -0.10
CA GLY A 474 -11.33 9.94 0.02
C GLY A 474 -10.81 8.74 -0.77
N LEU A 475 -11.19 7.53 -0.34
CA LEU A 475 -10.71 6.28 -0.94
C LEU A 475 -11.03 6.19 -2.44
N GLY A 476 -12.19 6.68 -2.88
CA GLY A 476 -12.56 6.65 -4.29
C GLY A 476 -11.67 7.52 -5.16
N GLU A 477 -11.25 8.69 -4.69
CA GLU A 477 -10.31 9.54 -5.42
C GLU A 477 -8.93 8.89 -5.47
N ILE A 478 -8.44 8.33 -4.34
CA ILE A 478 -7.16 7.62 -4.29
C ILE A 478 -7.12 6.45 -5.27
N VAL A 479 -8.18 5.64 -5.30
CA VAL A 479 -8.26 4.48 -6.21
C VAL A 479 -8.28 4.88 -7.68
N LYS A 480 -8.85 6.05 -8.02
CA LYS A 480 -8.81 6.60 -9.39
C LYS A 480 -7.41 7.09 -9.77
N HIS A 481 -6.53 7.33 -8.81
CA HIS A 481 -5.12 7.68 -9.03
C HIS A 481 -4.16 6.51 -8.72
N LEU A 482 -4.70 5.29 -8.61
CA LEU A 482 -3.91 4.09 -8.36
C LEU A 482 -3.26 3.62 -9.68
N TYR A 483 -2.25 4.34 -10.10
CA TYR A 483 -1.41 4.05 -11.26
C TYR A 483 -0.01 4.63 -11.07
N VAL A 484 0.94 4.13 -11.85
CA VAL A 484 2.27 4.71 -11.97
C VAL A 484 2.51 5.19 -13.39
N VAL A 485 3.32 6.23 -13.52
CA VAL A 485 3.69 6.83 -14.81
C VAL A 485 5.19 6.77 -15.02
N LYS A 486 5.62 6.79 -16.26
CA LYS A 486 7.01 7.07 -16.64
C LYS A 486 7.06 7.93 -17.89
N LEU A 487 8.02 8.86 -17.91
CA LEU A 487 8.25 9.74 -19.04
C LEU A 487 8.91 8.95 -20.19
N ARG A 488 8.40 9.15 -21.41
CA ARG A 488 8.92 8.59 -22.66
C ARG A 488 9.86 9.59 -23.35
N ASP A 489 10.71 9.08 -24.25
CA ASP A 489 11.63 9.91 -25.04
C ASP A 489 10.89 10.91 -25.95
N ASP A 490 9.66 10.57 -26.39
CA ASP A 490 8.77 11.45 -27.17
C ASP A 490 8.03 12.48 -26.32
N SER A 491 8.34 12.54 -25.03
CA SER A 491 7.74 13.44 -24.05
C SER A 491 6.26 13.16 -23.73
N ASN A 492 5.75 12.00 -24.09
CA ASN A 492 4.48 11.43 -23.64
C ASN A 492 4.72 10.56 -22.38
N TYR A 493 3.67 9.90 -21.90
CA TYR A 493 3.75 9.09 -20.69
C TYR A 493 3.25 7.67 -20.94
N ASP A 494 4.00 6.66 -20.49
CA ASP A 494 3.45 5.33 -20.26
C ASP A 494 2.74 5.33 -18.89
N VAL A 495 1.62 4.61 -18.79
CA VAL A 495 0.83 4.46 -17.56
C VAL A 495 0.60 2.98 -17.28
N LEU A 496 0.92 2.53 -16.06
CA LEU A 496 0.53 1.23 -15.57
C LEU A 496 -0.57 1.40 -14.52
N ALA A 497 -1.79 1.01 -14.88
CA ALA A 497 -2.97 1.19 -14.05
C ALA A 497 -3.27 -0.07 -13.21
N PHE A 498 -3.60 0.13 -11.93
CA PHE A 498 -4.03 -0.92 -11.00
C PHE A 498 -5.54 -0.91 -10.76
N SER A 499 -6.25 0.11 -11.23
CA SER A 499 -7.71 0.22 -11.13
C SER A 499 -8.37 0.24 -12.52
N GLY A 500 -9.63 -0.20 -12.60
CA GLY A 500 -10.47 -0.05 -13.80
C GLY A 500 -10.95 1.38 -14.04
N ASN A 501 -10.84 2.26 -13.05
CA ASN A 501 -11.19 3.67 -13.15
C ASN A 501 -9.98 4.52 -12.80
N ILE A 502 -9.46 5.26 -13.77
CA ILE A 502 -8.27 6.11 -13.59
C ILE A 502 -8.56 7.54 -14.03
N CYS A 503 -8.06 8.51 -13.26
CA CYS A 503 -8.05 9.93 -13.63
C CYS A 503 -6.61 10.37 -13.86
N LEU A 504 -6.28 10.73 -15.08
CA LEU A 504 -4.94 11.09 -15.52
C LEU A 504 -4.76 12.60 -15.47
N ASP A 505 -3.88 13.06 -14.60
CA ASP A 505 -3.54 14.47 -14.42
C ASP A 505 -2.33 14.85 -15.27
N ASN A 506 -2.51 15.71 -16.25
CA ASN A 506 -1.40 16.27 -16.99
C ASN A 506 -0.91 17.56 -16.30
N THR A 507 0.06 17.44 -15.43
CA THR A 507 0.68 18.58 -14.73
C THR A 507 1.78 19.24 -15.55
N SER A 508 2.12 18.70 -16.73
CA SER A 508 3.11 19.29 -17.64
C SER A 508 2.57 20.56 -18.33
N GLY A 509 3.45 21.43 -18.74
CA GLY A 509 3.08 22.66 -19.47
C GLY A 509 2.68 22.45 -20.93
N ARG A 510 2.45 21.21 -21.39
CA ARG A 510 2.16 20.84 -22.78
C ARG A 510 1.12 19.72 -22.85
N ASP A 511 0.45 19.60 -23.99
CA ASP A 511 -0.41 18.45 -24.27
C ASP A 511 0.43 17.18 -24.34
N ALA A 512 -0.07 16.09 -23.79
CA ALA A 512 0.60 14.79 -23.77
C ALA A 512 -0.38 13.64 -24.00
N ILE A 513 0.12 12.54 -24.57
CA ILE A 513 -0.61 11.29 -24.68
C ILE A 513 -0.18 10.38 -23.52
N PHE A 514 -1.16 9.83 -22.81
CA PHE A 514 -0.97 8.85 -21.76
C PHE A 514 -1.33 7.47 -22.33
N TYR A 515 -0.31 6.64 -22.56
CA TYR A 515 -0.44 5.27 -23.04
C TYR A 515 -0.76 4.35 -21.86
N ALA A 516 -2.05 4.18 -21.56
CA ALA A 516 -2.50 3.44 -20.42
C ALA A 516 -2.57 1.93 -20.70
N ARG A 517 -2.01 1.15 -19.79
CA ARG A 517 -2.06 -0.30 -19.78
C ARG A 517 -2.57 -0.78 -18.42
N LYS A 518 -3.55 -1.67 -18.44
CA LYS A 518 -4.07 -2.35 -17.26
C LYS A 518 -4.09 -3.86 -17.50
N GLN A 519 -3.62 -4.64 -16.54
CA GLN A 519 -3.74 -6.09 -16.58
C GLN A 519 -5.20 -6.50 -16.36
N GLU A 520 -5.74 -7.36 -17.25
CA GLU A 520 -7.09 -7.92 -17.18
C GLU A 520 -7.05 -9.41 -16.94
N ILE A 521 -7.14 -9.80 -15.67
CA ILE A 521 -7.21 -11.19 -15.22
C ILE A 521 -8.65 -11.47 -14.77
N GLY A 522 -9.10 -12.72 -14.78
CA GLY A 522 -10.36 -13.17 -14.19
C GLY A 522 -11.53 -13.34 -15.16
N GLY A 523 -11.35 -13.10 -16.46
CA GLY A 523 -12.29 -13.50 -17.51
C GLY A 523 -13.60 -12.71 -17.59
N GLN A 524 -13.75 -11.57 -16.88
CA GLN A 524 -14.92 -10.69 -17.03
C GLN A 524 -14.92 -10.04 -18.41
N THR A 525 -16.10 -10.01 -19.05
CA THR A 525 -16.27 -9.36 -20.37
C THR A 525 -16.32 -7.85 -20.20
N ILE A 526 -15.43 -7.14 -20.89
CA ILE A 526 -15.47 -5.68 -20.98
C ILE A 526 -16.61 -5.29 -21.92
N ASN A 527 -17.54 -4.48 -21.44
CA ASN A 527 -18.63 -3.92 -22.21
C ASN A 527 -18.18 -2.68 -23.00
N SER A 528 -17.48 -1.77 -22.32
CA SER A 528 -16.94 -0.54 -22.91
C SER A 528 -15.83 0.05 -22.06
N VAL A 529 -15.03 0.92 -22.64
CA VAL A 529 -14.17 1.87 -21.94
C VAL A 529 -14.74 3.26 -22.19
N LEU A 530 -14.99 4.01 -21.13
CA LEU A 530 -15.48 5.38 -21.21
C LEU A 530 -14.35 6.35 -20.86
N VAL A 531 -14.16 7.40 -21.61
CA VAL A 531 -13.30 8.54 -21.22
C VAL A 531 -14.19 9.78 -21.12
N ASP A 532 -14.21 10.39 -19.93
CA ASP A 532 -15.13 11.51 -19.59
C ASP A 532 -16.60 11.20 -19.93
N GLY A 533 -17.00 9.95 -19.70
CA GLY A 533 -18.37 9.47 -19.95
C GLY A 533 -18.70 9.12 -21.40
N GLN A 534 -17.76 9.24 -22.33
CA GLN A 534 -17.95 8.90 -23.73
C GLN A 534 -17.21 7.61 -24.11
N ASN A 535 -17.82 6.79 -24.99
CA ASN A 535 -17.17 5.56 -25.47
C ASN A 535 -15.83 5.87 -26.12
N PHE A 536 -14.82 5.09 -25.75
CA PHE A 536 -13.44 5.24 -26.18
C PHE A 536 -12.90 3.94 -26.76
N GLN A 537 -12.00 4.06 -27.76
CA GLN A 537 -11.38 2.88 -28.38
C GLN A 537 -10.34 2.27 -27.44
N TYR A 538 -10.32 0.94 -27.37
CA TYR A 538 -9.36 0.17 -26.59
C TYR A 538 -8.92 -1.08 -27.35
N GLN A 539 -7.81 -1.66 -26.92
CA GLN A 539 -7.31 -2.94 -27.41
C GLN A 539 -7.10 -3.88 -26.22
N LEU A 540 -7.55 -5.13 -26.36
CA LEU A 540 -7.30 -6.20 -25.38
C LEU A 540 -6.36 -7.20 -26.05
N GLN A 541 -5.12 -7.29 -25.56
CA GLN A 541 -4.09 -8.19 -26.07
C GLN A 541 -3.32 -8.83 -24.93
N ASN A 542 -3.19 -10.15 -24.94
CA ASN A 542 -2.43 -10.89 -23.91
C ASN A 542 -2.79 -10.48 -22.48
N GLU A 543 -4.07 -10.44 -22.16
CA GLU A 543 -4.59 -10.03 -20.84
C GLU A 543 -4.20 -8.58 -20.45
N ASN A 544 -3.83 -7.74 -21.40
CA ASN A 544 -3.62 -6.32 -21.17
C ASN A 544 -4.65 -5.50 -21.95
N LEU A 545 -5.35 -4.66 -21.22
CA LEU A 545 -6.22 -3.61 -21.76
C LEU A 545 -5.37 -2.37 -22.01
N ASN A 546 -5.34 -1.91 -23.26
CA ASN A 546 -4.55 -0.76 -23.68
C ASN A 546 -5.46 0.30 -24.29
N PHE A 547 -5.23 1.57 -23.95
CA PHE A 547 -5.92 2.72 -24.50
C PHE A 547 -5.07 3.99 -24.35
N ASP A 548 -5.07 4.86 -25.38
CA ASP A 548 -4.18 6.01 -25.48
C ASP A 548 -4.99 7.29 -25.30
N ILE A 549 -4.83 7.98 -24.17
CA ILE A 549 -5.63 9.15 -23.81
C ILE A 549 -4.82 10.43 -24.03
N PRO A 550 -5.20 11.29 -24.99
CA PRO A 550 -4.66 12.64 -25.09
C PRO A 550 -5.20 13.49 -23.94
N VAL A 551 -4.32 14.05 -23.13
CA VAL A 551 -4.65 14.93 -21.99
C VAL A 551 -4.04 16.30 -22.23
N PRO A 552 -4.84 17.37 -22.38
CA PRO A 552 -4.31 18.72 -22.58
C PRO A 552 -3.52 19.21 -21.35
N ALA A 553 -2.63 20.16 -21.58
CA ALA A 553 -1.81 20.80 -20.54
C ALA A 553 -2.67 21.31 -19.37
N GLY A 554 -2.31 20.94 -18.14
CA GLY A 554 -2.99 21.36 -16.92
C GLY A 554 -4.43 20.83 -16.78
N LYS A 555 -4.81 19.77 -17.52
CA LYS A 555 -6.13 19.14 -17.45
C LYS A 555 -6.05 17.72 -16.90
N THR A 556 -7.20 17.26 -16.41
CA THR A 556 -7.45 15.88 -15.99
C THR A 556 -8.44 15.23 -16.94
N ARG A 557 -8.23 13.97 -17.31
CA ARG A 557 -9.21 13.13 -18.00
C ARG A 557 -9.37 11.80 -17.29
N CYS A 558 -10.63 11.36 -17.12
CA CYS A 558 -10.93 10.15 -16.40
C CYS A 558 -11.41 9.04 -17.33
N ALA A 559 -10.82 7.86 -17.21
CA ALA A 559 -11.24 6.64 -17.89
C ALA A 559 -11.92 5.67 -16.93
N ALA A 560 -12.95 4.98 -17.41
CA ALA A 560 -13.68 3.96 -16.65
C ALA A 560 -13.92 2.73 -17.54
N VAL A 561 -13.47 1.57 -17.06
CA VAL A 561 -13.75 0.27 -17.68
C VAL A 561 -15.10 -0.22 -17.17
N GLN A 562 -16.02 -0.51 -18.08
CA GLN A 562 -17.35 -1.04 -17.75
C GLN A 562 -17.39 -2.53 -18.08
N TYR A 563 -17.75 -3.35 -17.10
CA TYR A 563 -17.89 -4.78 -17.28
C TYR A 563 -19.36 -5.16 -17.52
N GLN A 564 -19.57 -6.19 -18.32
CA GLN A 564 -20.90 -6.73 -18.54
C GLN A 564 -21.46 -7.27 -17.22
N ASN A 565 -22.66 -6.81 -16.83
CA ASN A 565 -23.33 -7.26 -15.62
C ASN A 565 -24.85 -7.18 -15.76
N ASP A 566 -25.57 -7.78 -14.79
CA ASP A 566 -27.03 -7.84 -14.69
C ASP A 566 -27.57 -6.98 -13.55
N LEU A 567 -26.88 -5.90 -13.19
CA LEU A 567 -27.26 -5.04 -12.06
C LEU A 567 -28.43 -4.11 -12.42
N GLU A 568 -29.58 -4.41 -11.88
CA GLU A 568 -30.78 -3.57 -11.95
C GLU A 568 -31.15 -3.08 -10.54
N LEU A 569 -30.52 -2.01 -10.08
CA LEU A 569 -30.63 -1.52 -8.71
C LEU A 569 -32.09 -1.30 -8.27
N ALA A 570 -32.97 -0.86 -9.18
CA ALA A 570 -34.38 -0.62 -8.88
C ALA A 570 -35.18 -1.91 -8.54
N SER A 571 -34.73 -3.06 -9.03
CA SER A 571 -35.38 -4.36 -8.77
C SER A 571 -34.93 -5.03 -7.46
N ILE A 572 -33.85 -4.52 -6.83
CA ILE A 572 -33.26 -5.16 -5.65
C ILE A 572 -33.97 -4.67 -4.38
N ALA A 573 -34.42 -5.62 -3.58
CA ALA A 573 -35.01 -5.34 -2.28
C ALA A 573 -33.99 -4.73 -1.33
N THR A 574 -34.35 -3.60 -0.72
CA THR A 574 -33.53 -2.94 0.31
C THR A 574 -34.09 -3.13 1.72
N SER A 575 -35.15 -3.94 1.84
CA SER A 575 -35.84 -4.23 3.11
C SER A 575 -34.89 -4.87 4.14
N LYS A 576 -35.28 -4.71 5.42
CA LYS A 576 -34.56 -5.25 6.59
C LYS A 576 -35.33 -6.46 7.16
N ASP A 577 -35.66 -7.42 6.30
CA ASP A 577 -36.67 -8.46 6.59
C ASP A 577 -36.19 -9.54 7.57
N SER A 578 -34.85 -9.67 7.77
CA SER A 578 -34.32 -10.63 8.73
C SER A 578 -34.41 -10.11 10.16
N ILE A 579 -35.31 -10.67 10.96
CA ILE A 579 -35.42 -10.36 12.40
C ILE A 579 -34.10 -10.65 13.14
N VAL A 580 -33.36 -11.66 12.72
CA VAL A 580 -32.05 -12.01 13.32
C VAL A 580 -31.05 -10.90 13.09
N VAL A 581 -30.89 -10.43 11.84
CA VAL A 581 -30.00 -9.31 11.50
C VAL A 581 -30.43 -8.05 12.23
N TYR A 582 -31.73 -7.77 12.29
CA TYR A 582 -32.27 -6.63 13.05
C TYR A 582 -31.84 -6.67 14.52
N LEU A 583 -32.04 -7.81 15.20
CA LEU A 583 -31.68 -7.96 16.62
C LEU A 583 -30.16 -7.88 16.84
N LEU A 584 -29.34 -8.49 15.96
CA LEU A 584 -27.90 -8.41 16.03
C LEU A 584 -27.39 -6.97 15.85
N ARG A 585 -27.95 -6.23 14.90
CA ARG A 585 -27.60 -4.81 14.69
C ARG A 585 -27.99 -3.96 15.88
N MET A 586 -29.20 -4.15 16.44
CA MET A 586 -29.62 -3.45 17.67
C MET A 586 -28.70 -3.75 18.84
N ALA A 587 -28.27 -5.00 19.00
CA ALA A 587 -27.33 -5.39 20.03
C ALA A 587 -25.95 -4.77 19.82
N SER A 588 -25.48 -4.74 18.56
CA SER A 588 -24.23 -4.08 18.17
C SER A 588 -24.29 -2.57 18.45
N ASP A 589 -25.34 -1.91 17.99
CA ASP A 589 -25.54 -0.48 18.25
C ASP A 589 -25.58 -0.15 19.76
N PHE A 590 -26.20 -1.04 20.57
CA PHE A 590 -26.20 -0.88 22.02
C PHE A 590 -24.79 -1.07 22.61
N ARG A 591 -24.05 -2.06 22.13
CA ARG A 591 -22.64 -2.26 22.50
C ARG A 591 -21.82 -1.00 22.20
N ASP A 592 -21.90 -0.49 20.97
CA ASP A 592 -21.02 0.58 20.49
C ASP A 592 -21.39 1.96 21.03
N ASN A 593 -22.68 2.20 21.31
CA ASN A 593 -23.14 3.50 21.82
C ASN A 593 -23.23 3.60 23.36
N TYR A 594 -23.30 2.48 24.07
CA TYR A 594 -23.50 2.49 25.52
C TYR A 594 -22.46 1.67 26.28
N ILE A 595 -22.23 0.40 25.91
CA ILE A 595 -21.30 -0.47 26.65
C ILE A 595 -19.86 0.02 26.47
N SER A 596 -19.46 0.31 25.24
CA SER A 596 -18.09 0.77 24.89
C SER A 596 -17.71 2.08 25.60
N ARG A 597 -18.70 2.90 25.97
CA ARG A 597 -18.47 4.16 26.71
C ARG A 597 -18.10 3.97 28.18
N THR A 598 -18.17 2.75 28.69
CA THR A 598 -17.73 2.45 30.06
C THR A 598 -16.35 1.80 30.04
N THR A 599 -15.49 2.12 31.03
CA THR A 599 -14.14 1.52 31.14
C THR A 599 -14.21 -0.01 31.22
N PHE A 600 -15.20 -0.54 31.93
CA PHE A 600 -15.42 -1.98 32.04
C PHE A 600 -15.87 -2.59 30.71
N GLY A 601 -16.83 -1.96 30.03
CA GLY A 601 -17.34 -2.43 28.75
C GLY A 601 -16.26 -2.41 27.65
N LEU A 602 -15.45 -1.35 27.61
CA LEU A 602 -14.33 -1.27 26.67
C LEU A 602 -13.29 -2.38 26.92
N ALA A 603 -12.92 -2.61 28.20
CA ALA A 603 -12.01 -3.70 28.56
C ALA A 603 -12.59 -5.07 28.16
N PHE A 604 -13.90 -5.26 28.33
CA PHE A 604 -14.59 -6.48 27.95
C PHE A 604 -14.60 -6.68 26.41
N ILE A 605 -14.87 -5.64 25.63
CA ILE A 605 -14.85 -5.69 24.16
C ILE A 605 -13.43 -6.03 23.66
N ARG A 606 -12.42 -5.38 24.20
CA ARG A 606 -11.00 -5.67 23.85
C ARG A 606 -10.61 -7.11 24.19
N PHE A 607 -11.02 -7.61 25.36
CA PHE A 607 -10.82 -9.01 25.75
C PHE A 607 -11.50 -9.97 24.76
N TYR A 608 -12.75 -9.69 24.42
CA TYR A 608 -13.53 -10.51 23.48
C TYR A 608 -12.88 -10.56 22.08
N ASN A 609 -12.48 -9.42 21.53
CA ASN A 609 -11.85 -9.33 20.21
C ASN A 609 -10.46 -10.01 20.20
N GLY A 610 -9.70 -9.95 21.30
CA GLY A 610 -8.38 -10.56 21.40
C GLY A 610 -8.37 -12.09 21.59
N HIS A 611 -9.49 -12.71 22.00
CA HIS A 611 -9.53 -14.13 22.37
C HIS A 611 -10.37 -15.01 21.44
N GLN A 612 -10.85 -14.49 20.30
CA GLN A 612 -11.70 -15.23 19.34
C GLN A 612 -12.86 -16.02 20.02
N VAL A 613 -13.51 -15.42 21.02
CA VAL A 613 -14.59 -16.05 21.79
C VAL A 613 -15.77 -16.35 20.87
N THR A 614 -16.25 -17.59 20.88
CA THR A 614 -17.41 -17.96 20.06
C THR A 614 -18.70 -17.31 20.55
N PRO A 615 -19.73 -17.09 19.69
CA PRO A 615 -21.02 -16.57 20.11
C PRO A 615 -21.70 -17.34 21.24
N ALA A 616 -21.51 -18.66 21.26
CA ALA A 616 -22.03 -19.53 22.33
C ALA A 616 -21.33 -19.27 23.67
N GLN A 617 -20.02 -19.09 23.66
CA GLN A 617 -19.25 -18.71 24.85
C GLN A 617 -19.62 -17.32 25.33
N PHE A 618 -19.84 -16.37 24.42
CA PHE A 618 -20.31 -15.02 24.74
C PHE A 618 -21.69 -15.05 25.41
N LEU A 619 -22.66 -15.74 24.81
CA LEU A 619 -24.01 -15.87 25.37
C LEU A 619 -23.98 -16.58 26.74
N GLY A 620 -23.15 -17.62 26.88
CA GLY A 620 -22.96 -18.32 28.16
C GLY A 620 -22.39 -17.41 29.24
N THR A 621 -21.37 -16.59 28.87
CA THR A 621 -20.76 -15.63 29.81
C THR A 621 -21.71 -14.50 30.17
N ALA A 622 -22.43 -13.94 29.20
CA ALA A 622 -23.43 -12.89 29.42
C ALA A 622 -24.58 -13.39 30.30
N PHE A 623 -25.07 -14.61 30.03
CA PHE A 623 -26.13 -15.24 30.83
C PHE A 623 -25.65 -15.51 32.26
N GLY A 624 -24.40 -16.00 32.43
CA GLY A 624 -23.78 -16.18 33.73
C GLY A 624 -23.67 -14.88 34.54
N LEU A 625 -23.24 -13.80 33.90
CA LEU A 625 -23.19 -12.47 34.55
C LEU A 625 -24.57 -11.94 34.95
N ILE A 626 -25.60 -12.15 34.12
CA ILE A 626 -27.00 -11.80 34.45
C ILE A 626 -27.46 -12.60 35.67
N LEU A 627 -27.19 -13.90 35.72
CA LEU A 627 -27.55 -14.74 36.88
C LEU A 627 -26.83 -14.31 38.17
N ILE A 628 -25.54 -13.97 38.08
CA ILE A 628 -24.77 -13.44 39.19
C ILE A 628 -25.36 -12.12 39.68
N PHE A 629 -25.72 -11.21 38.76
CA PHE A 629 -26.34 -9.93 39.09
C PHE A 629 -27.71 -10.10 39.75
N LEU A 630 -28.56 -10.97 39.20
CA LEU A 630 -29.87 -11.30 39.79
C LEU A 630 -29.71 -11.95 41.18
N TYR A 631 -28.72 -12.84 41.35
CA TYR A 631 -28.39 -13.41 42.63
C TYR A 631 -27.88 -12.36 43.65
N ALA A 632 -27.05 -11.42 43.17
CA ALA A 632 -26.60 -10.32 44.04
C ALA A 632 -27.76 -9.42 44.49
N ILE A 633 -28.71 -9.09 43.58
CA ILE A 633 -29.92 -8.36 43.92
C ILE A 633 -30.78 -9.14 44.91
N TYR A 634 -30.96 -10.44 44.67
CA TYR A 634 -31.68 -11.31 45.58
C TYR A 634 -31.03 -11.31 46.97
N ARG A 635 -29.72 -11.49 47.07
CA ARG A 635 -28.97 -11.45 48.34
C ARG A 635 -29.08 -10.09 49.04
N LEU A 636 -29.01 -9.00 48.27
CA LEU A 636 -29.18 -7.65 48.80
C LEU A 636 -30.61 -7.44 49.35
N ARG A 637 -31.63 -7.90 48.63
CA ARG A 637 -33.02 -7.89 49.14
C ARG A 637 -33.21 -8.71 50.41
N VAL A 638 -32.65 -9.94 50.46
CA VAL A 638 -32.69 -10.78 51.64
C VAL A 638 -31.94 -10.13 52.81
N PHE A 639 -30.82 -9.46 52.54
CA PHE A 639 -30.07 -8.73 53.57
C PHE A 639 -30.86 -7.52 54.11
N ILE A 640 -31.52 -6.75 53.24
CA ILE A 640 -32.34 -5.60 53.63
C ILE A 640 -33.57 -6.07 54.43
N THR A 641 -34.26 -7.12 53.99
CA THR A 641 -35.42 -7.67 54.72
C THR A 641 -35.04 -8.24 56.08
N LYS A 642 -33.87 -8.86 56.22
CA LYS A 642 -33.34 -9.31 57.54
C LYS A 642 -32.94 -8.14 58.46
N ARG A 643 -32.56 -7.01 57.94
CA ARG A 643 -32.18 -5.82 58.70
C ARG A 643 -33.36 -4.96 59.17
N HIS A 644 -34.51 -5.09 58.49
CA HIS A 644 -35.77 -4.42 58.81
C HIS A 644 -36.81 -5.33 59.42
N GLY A 645 -36.39 -6.47 60.00
CA GLY A 645 -37.27 -7.30 60.80
C GLY A 645 -37.78 -6.51 62.02
N LEU A 646 -39.02 -6.14 61.98
CA LEU A 646 -39.75 -5.43 63.03
C LEU A 646 -39.63 -6.22 64.38
N PRO A 647 -39.46 -5.51 65.50
CA PRO A 647 -39.54 -6.15 66.80
C PRO A 647 -40.97 -6.64 67.06
N ALA A 648 -41.07 -7.81 67.63
CA ALA A 648 -42.33 -8.45 68.08
C ALA A 648 -43.15 -7.50 68.96
N VAL A 649 -44.37 -7.24 68.54
CA VAL A 649 -45.37 -6.59 69.38
C VAL A 649 -45.68 -7.55 70.49
N GLN A 650 -45.28 -7.23 71.74
CA GLN A 650 -45.79 -7.86 72.91
C GLN A 650 -47.30 -7.63 73.01
N GLN A 651 -48.10 -8.70 72.96
CA GLN A 651 -49.46 -8.71 73.43
C GLN A 651 -49.49 -8.39 74.94
N ILE A 652 -50.03 -7.26 75.30
CA ILE A 652 -50.52 -6.97 76.60
C ILE A 652 -51.99 -7.36 76.67
N SER A 653 -52.27 -8.44 77.41
CA SER A 653 -53.58 -8.84 77.80
C SER A 653 -54.15 -7.86 78.84
N ARG A 654 -55.29 -7.24 78.54
CA ARG A 654 -56.48 -7.08 79.34
C ARG A 654 -57.61 -6.51 78.56
#